data_e22291911e0f5a65117df4dc928b5322
#
_entry.id   e22291911e0f5a65117df4dc928b5322
#
_cell.length_a   1.000
_cell.length_b   1.000
_cell.length_c   1.000
_cell.angle_alpha   90.00
_cell.angle_beta   90.00
_cell.angle_gamma   90.00
#
_symmetry.space_group_name_H-M   'P 1'
#
loop_
_entity.id
_entity.type
_entity.pdbx_description
1 polymer ?
#
loop_
_entity_poly.entity_id
_entity_poly.type
_entity_poly.pdbx_seq_one_letter_code
_entity_poly.pdbx_strand_id
1 'polypeptide(L)'
;MSLLFVFNRIGFILYTGYYKHALKNPIFDEIIKTLFNGARYDNRVVSSLAILFIIIGLLGLFAPKHQIKMLNITAYFSIAIILFLNIANIVYYGIYGNVFDENLLEFLHEDTLTILKMSTEYPIFSSFSLFVILSVLISFIYFKLQNALFKPNVYQTTKPLKTFILFALFSLTQMFYINAQLSFVGASLDLSIEPAKDPFLMKITPGAFRNLYLLVRNYRQSHNLKFSDFAKETPLEVAKNYFNLKENPQNNLYELLTQTSRNNSNQTIQHVFYIVSESLSSWHFDPKFDAIGLTSALQDLAKKEHAHMLSAFIESAPRTVKSLDVQITGLPYINDNNLVNSGVILPSFPMAIGNITKTLGYKNNFYYGGSGIWNKLTSFTKKQGFHALYFNNHLLEFAKNKPYPKPIESNWGVHDNILFDYILENTNPNEKTFSMVMTLSNHAIKNVNLKAFGVPLEKIQQFVEKTPKSENLPDANSLGHIYWYDKVIVSFIKKASQKFPNSLFIITGDHFDRSYEYAKNDLYTIKSVPLILYSPTLKPKKISQVGSHLDIAPTIIELIAPEGFPFVSFGKPLFSNNTTNPPSHPNYALGYEAIATKDYFYNPSLGLRYLNESPKEPEDKQNDKKQNDKKQNDKKQNDKIEASKFYQQLESLKALSYYLLYHGANLKD
;
A
#
# COMPACT_ATOMS: atom_id res chain seq x y z
N MET A 1 5.38 -31.98 -14.53
CA MET A 1 4.94 -30.61 -14.16
C MET A 1 4.74 -30.44 -12.66
N SER A 2 4.05 -31.32 -11.95
CA SER A 2 3.90 -31.19 -10.48
C SER A 2 5.23 -31.09 -9.74
N LEU A 3 6.22 -31.93 -10.09
CA LEU A 3 7.57 -31.85 -9.51
C LEU A 3 8.23 -30.50 -9.77
N LEU A 4 8.00 -29.89 -10.93
CA LEU A 4 8.56 -28.58 -11.28
C LEU A 4 8.06 -27.49 -10.33
N PHE A 5 6.78 -27.49 -9.97
CA PHE A 5 6.22 -26.57 -8.98
C PHE A 5 6.82 -26.78 -7.59
N VAL A 6 6.94 -28.04 -7.16
CA VAL A 6 7.54 -28.35 -5.86
C VAL A 6 9.00 -27.88 -5.80
N PHE A 7 9.81 -28.16 -6.84
CA PHE A 7 11.20 -27.71 -6.90
C PHE A 7 11.32 -26.18 -6.92
N ASN A 8 10.45 -25.48 -7.67
CA ASN A 8 10.44 -24.03 -7.65
C ASN A 8 10.12 -23.48 -6.24
N ARG A 9 9.16 -24.05 -5.52
CA ARG A 9 8.81 -23.62 -4.17
C ARG A 9 9.94 -23.92 -3.18
N ILE A 10 10.60 -25.06 -3.29
CA ILE A 10 11.82 -25.37 -2.51
C ILE A 10 12.91 -24.34 -2.82
N GLY A 11 13.15 -24.04 -4.09
CA GLY A 11 14.11 -23.02 -4.51
C GLY A 11 13.77 -21.64 -3.93
N PHE A 12 12.50 -21.26 -3.89
CA PHE A 12 12.04 -20.02 -3.27
C PHE A 12 12.34 -20.00 -1.76
N ILE A 13 12.02 -21.08 -1.04
CA ILE A 13 12.30 -21.22 0.39
C ILE A 13 13.83 -21.13 0.63
N LEU A 14 14.63 -21.84 -0.13
CA LEU A 14 16.08 -21.84 0.05
C LEU A 14 16.70 -20.48 -0.28
N TYR A 15 16.35 -19.88 -1.40
CA TYR A 15 16.96 -18.61 -1.84
C TYR A 15 16.44 -17.44 -1.02
N THR A 16 15.14 -17.22 -0.99
CA THR A 16 14.56 -16.04 -0.31
C THR A 16 14.40 -16.29 1.18
N GLY A 17 13.91 -17.45 1.58
CA GLY A 17 13.68 -17.81 2.98
C GLY A 17 14.98 -17.89 3.77
N TYR A 18 15.91 -18.75 3.38
CA TYR A 18 17.15 -18.95 4.12
C TYR A 18 18.25 -17.98 3.73
N TYR A 19 18.61 -17.89 2.45
CA TYR A 19 19.76 -17.07 2.01
C TYR A 19 19.51 -15.58 2.14
N LYS A 20 18.29 -15.10 1.85
CA LYS A 20 17.90 -13.69 2.03
C LYS A 20 17.24 -13.41 3.38
N HIS A 21 17.23 -14.39 4.29
CA HIS A 21 16.71 -14.27 5.65
C HIS A 21 15.24 -13.85 5.77
N ALA A 22 14.40 -14.10 4.75
CA ALA A 22 12.97 -13.83 4.82
C ALA A 22 12.22 -14.81 5.75
N LEU A 23 12.77 -16.01 5.95
CA LEU A 23 12.26 -17.04 6.88
C LEU A 23 12.91 -16.87 8.24
N LYS A 24 12.12 -16.52 9.25
CA LYS A 24 12.68 -16.08 10.54
C LYS A 24 12.74 -17.17 11.61
N ASN A 25 11.72 -18.03 11.65
CA ASN A 25 11.65 -19.14 12.61
C ASN A 25 11.22 -20.43 11.87
N PRO A 26 12.13 -21.09 11.15
CA PRO A 26 11.77 -22.28 10.38
C PRO A 26 11.40 -23.44 11.32
N ILE A 27 10.11 -23.68 11.47
CA ILE A 27 9.60 -24.93 12.02
C ILE A 27 9.46 -25.87 10.83
N PHE A 28 10.15 -27.00 10.85
CA PHE A 28 10.16 -27.97 9.75
C PHE A 28 8.75 -28.37 9.31
N ASP A 29 7.83 -28.52 10.26
CA ASP A 29 6.43 -28.84 10.00
C ASP A 29 5.71 -27.74 9.18
N GLU A 30 6.03 -26.48 9.39
CA GLU A 30 5.47 -25.36 8.62
C GLU A 30 5.94 -25.39 7.16
N ILE A 31 7.20 -25.76 6.93
CA ILE A 31 7.74 -25.95 5.57
C ILE A 31 7.02 -27.09 4.86
N ILE A 32 6.83 -28.25 5.55
CA ILE A 32 6.10 -29.39 5.00
C ILE A 32 4.65 -29.01 4.68
N LYS A 33 3.96 -28.32 5.61
CA LYS A 33 2.61 -27.80 5.37
C LYS A 33 2.56 -26.89 4.14
N THR A 34 3.52 -25.97 4.01
CA THR A 34 3.64 -25.07 2.86
C THR A 34 3.83 -25.81 1.55
N LEU A 35 4.69 -26.83 1.51
CA LEU A 35 4.90 -27.65 0.32
C LEU A 35 3.64 -28.44 -0.04
N PHE A 36 3.00 -29.08 0.95
CA PHE A 36 1.79 -29.87 0.74
C PHE A 36 0.60 -29.01 0.28
N ASN A 37 0.32 -27.92 1.00
CA ASN A 37 -0.75 -26.98 0.65
C ASN A 37 -0.48 -26.29 -0.68
N GLY A 38 0.77 -25.92 -0.94
CA GLY A 38 1.18 -25.38 -2.22
C GLY A 38 0.97 -26.33 -3.38
N ALA A 39 1.29 -27.62 -3.20
CA ALA A 39 1.02 -28.64 -4.21
C ALA A 39 -0.49 -28.78 -4.51
N ARG A 40 -1.37 -28.58 -3.53
CA ARG A 40 -2.82 -28.56 -3.74
C ARG A 40 -3.25 -27.38 -4.65
N TYR A 41 -2.66 -26.19 -4.48
CA TYR A 41 -2.90 -25.05 -5.39
C TYR A 41 -2.34 -25.31 -6.79
N ASP A 42 -1.10 -25.82 -6.88
CA ASP A 42 -0.44 -26.10 -8.15
C ASP A 42 -1.17 -27.17 -8.96
N ASN A 43 -1.81 -28.13 -8.27
CA ASN A 43 -2.57 -29.20 -8.93
C ASN A 43 -3.72 -28.67 -9.79
N ARG A 44 -4.29 -27.50 -9.48
CA ARG A 44 -5.26 -26.83 -10.37
C ARG A 44 -4.65 -26.51 -11.72
N VAL A 45 -3.44 -25.96 -11.73
CA VAL A 45 -2.73 -25.61 -12.97
C VAL A 45 -2.34 -26.88 -13.72
N VAL A 46 -1.80 -27.87 -13.03
CA VAL A 46 -1.42 -29.16 -13.62
C VAL A 46 -2.63 -29.85 -14.27
N SER A 47 -3.77 -29.87 -13.58
CA SER A 47 -5.00 -30.48 -14.10
C SER A 47 -5.55 -29.70 -15.32
N SER A 48 -5.50 -28.36 -15.30
CA SER A 48 -5.89 -27.54 -16.44
C SER A 48 -4.99 -27.81 -17.65
N LEU A 49 -3.69 -27.92 -17.44
CA LEU A 49 -2.74 -28.32 -18.50
C LEU A 49 -3.00 -29.73 -18.99
N ALA A 50 -3.31 -30.71 -18.11
CA ALA A 50 -3.66 -32.06 -18.51
C ALA A 50 -4.88 -32.07 -19.44
N ILE A 51 -5.92 -31.30 -19.13
CA ILE A 51 -7.10 -31.14 -20.02
C ILE A 51 -6.67 -30.51 -21.36
N LEU A 52 -5.82 -29.50 -21.36
CA LEU A 52 -5.30 -28.90 -22.58
C LEU A 52 -4.55 -29.92 -23.44
N PHE A 53 -3.69 -30.75 -22.83
CA PHE A 53 -2.98 -31.81 -23.54
C PHE A 53 -3.95 -32.84 -24.15
N ILE A 54 -5.01 -33.16 -23.44
CA ILE A 54 -6.06 -34.05 -23.91
C ILE A 54 -6.76 -33.46 -25.15
N ILE A 55 -7.18 -32.18 -25.07
CA ILE A 55 -7.84 -31.49 -26.19
C ILE A 55 -6.91 -31.45 -27.40
N ILE A 56 -5.64 -31.11 -27.22
CA ILE A 56 -4.65 -31.08 -28.31
C ILE A 56 -4.42 -32.48 -28.90
N GLY A 57 -4.39 -33.50 -28.04
CA GLY A 57 -4.30 -34.89 -28.46
C GLY A 57 -5.49 -35.32 -29.31
N LEU A 58 -6.71 -34.92 -28.95
CA LEU A 58 -7.92 -35.17 -29.72
C LEU A 58 -7.93 -34.44 -31.06
N LEU A 59 -7.56 -33.15 -31.05
CA LEU A 59 -7.41 -32.38 -32.29
C LEU A 59 -6.37 -32.99 -33.23
N GLY A 60 -5.32 -33.58 -32.65
CA GLY A 60 -4.29 -34.32 -33.37
C GLY A 60 -4.80 -35.56 -34.10
N LEU A 61 -5.98 -36.13 -33.75
CA LEU A 61 -6.59 -37.20 -34.50
C LEU A 61 -6.98 -36.77 -35.92
N PHE A 62 -7.31 -35.51 -36.12
CA PHE A 62 -7.58 -34.94 -37.45
C PHE A 62 -6.30 -34.59 -38.22
N ALA A 63 -5.15 -34.58 -37.57
CA ALA A 63 -3.83 -34.30 -38.16
C ALA A 63 -2.74 -35.20 -37.57
N PRO A 64 -2.82 -36.53 -37.77
CA PRO A 64 -1.99 -37.50 -37.03
C PRO A 64 -0.49 -37.30 -37.28
N LYS A 65 -0.07 -36.82 -38.43
CA LYS A 65 1.34 -36.50 -38.73
C LYS A 65 1.92 -35.37 -37.88
N HIS A 66 1.08 -34.50 -37.31
CA HIS A 66 1.47 -33.33 -36.53
C HIS A 66 1.17 -33.49 -35.04
N GLN A 67 0.43 -34.52 -34.64
CA GLN A 67 -0.05 -34.72 -33.25
C GLN A 67 1.09 -34.67 -32.21
N ILE A 68 2.14 -35.44 -32.40
CA ILE A 68 3.28 -35.49 -31.49
C ILE A 68 4.01 -34.14 -31.43
N LYS A 69 4.14 -33.48 -32.61
CA LYS A 69 4.76 -32.15 -32.68
C LYS A 69 3.94 -31.10 -31.90
N MET A 70 2.61 -31.12 -32.02
CA MET A 70 1.71 -30.23 -31.30
C MET A 70 1.80 -30.46 -29.77
N LEU A 71 1.77 -31.71 -29.34
CA LEU A 71 1.92 -32.06 -27.90
C LEU A 71 3.27 -31.60 -27.34
N ASN A 72 4.36 -31.79 -28.09
CA ASN A 72 5.69 -31.35 -27.67
C ASN A 72 5.80 -29.84 -27.59
N ILE A 73 5.28 -29.11 -28.57
CA ILE A 73 5.24 -27.63 -28.52
C ILE A 73 4.48 -27.16 -27.27
N THR A 74 3.32 -27.76 -27.00
CA THR A 74 2.53 -27.45 -25.80
C THR A 74 3.30 -27.76 -24.52
N ALA A 75 4.04 -28.88 -24.47
CA ALA A 75 4.85 -29.23 -23.31
C ALA A 75 5.98 -28.22 -23.06
N TYR A 76 6.74 -27.88 -24.10
CA TYR A 76 7.82 -26.90 -23.99
C TYR A 76 7.31 -25.52 -23.60
N PHE A 77 6.19 -25.06 -24.18
CA PHE A 77 5.56 -23.81 -23.82
C PHE A 77 5.04 -23.80 -22.39
N SER A 78 4.44 -24.91 -21.94
CA SER A 78 3.98 -25.05 -20.55
C SER A 78 5.14 -25.04 -19.56
N ILE A 79 6.25 -25.70 -19.85
CA ILE A 79 7.48 -25.69 -19.03
C ILE A 79 8.02 -24.25 -18.94
N ALA A 80 8.13 -23.58 -20.09
CA ALA A 80 8.63 -22.19 -20.14
C ALA A 80 7.75 -21.23 -19.33
N ILE A 81 6.41 -21.29 -19.45
CA ILE A 81 5.51 -20.43 -18.68
C ILE A 81 5.62 -20.72 -17.17
N ILE A 82 5.64 -21.99 -16.76
CA ILE A 82 5.74 -22.36 -15.35
C ILE A 82 7.04 -21.79 -14.77
N LEU A 83 8.17 -21.99 -15.43
CA LEU A 83 9.46 -21.47 -14.98
C LEU A 83 9.47 -19.95 -14.94
N PHE A 84 9.01 -19.30 -16.02
CA PHE A 84 8.99 -17.85 -16.11
C PHE A 84 8.21 -17.20 -14.96
N LEU A 85 6.96 -17.64 -14.74
CA LEU A 85 6.12 -17.04 -13.70
C LEU A 85 6.67 -17.31 -12.29
N ASN A 86 7.22 -18.48 -12.02
CA ASN A 86 7.78 -18.77 -10.70
C ASN A 86 9.08 -17.99 -10.44
N ILE A 87 10.00 -17.94 -11.42
CA ILE A 87 11.24 -17.15 -11.28
C ILE A 87 10.90 -15.65 -11.17
N ALA A 88 9.98 -15.15 -12.00
CA ALA A 88 9.50 -13.76 -11.91
C ALA A 88 8.90 -13.45 -10.53
N ASN A 89 8.14 -14.37 -9.93
CA ASN A 89 7.57 -14.20 -8.59
C ASN A 89 8.66 -14.16 -7.49
N ILE A 90 9.74 -14.92 -7.63
CA ILE A 90 10.91 -14.88 -6.72
C ILE A 90 11.62 -13.53 -6.83
N VAL A 91 11.86 -13.05 -8.06
CA VAL A 91 12.47 -11.73 -8.30
C VAL A 91 11.58 -10.63 -7.75
N TYR A 92 10.29 -10.69 -8.04
CA TYR A 92 9.29 -9.76 -7.53
C TYR A 92 9.30 -9.68 -6.00
N TYR A 93 9.37 -10.83 -5.33
CA TYR A 93 9.48 -10.86 -3.87
C TYR A 93 10.76 -10.19 -3.37
N GLY A 94 11.87 -10.37 -4.06
CA GLY A 94 13.13 -9.70 -3.73
C GLY A 94 13.07 -8.17 -3.84
N ILE A 95 12.14 -7.66 -4.68
CA ILE A 95 11.94 -6.22 -4.91
C ILE A 95 10.94 -5.63 -3.90
N TYR A 96 9.79 -6.29 -3.74
CA TYR A 96 8.63 -5.74 -3.03
C TYR A 96 8.37 -6.39 -1.66
N GLY A 97 9.13 -7.43 -1.25
CA GLY A 97 8.88 -8.19 -0.03
C GLY A 97 7.53 -8.92 -0.04
N ASN A 98 6.91 -9.05 -1.22
CA ASN A 98 5.62 -9.70 -1.41
C ASN A 98 5.61 -10.54 -2.68
N VAL A 99 4.70 -11.53 -2.73
CA VAL A 99 4.37 -12.28 -3.96
C VAL A 99 3.55 -11.40 -4.90
N PHE A 100 3.32 -11.84 -6.15
CA PHE A 100 2.52 -11.08 -7.10
C PHE A 100 1.26 -10.51 -6.47
N ASP A 101 1.21 -9.21 -6.41
CA ASP A 101 0.12 -8.40 -5.90
C ASP A 101 -0.20 -7.25 -6.89
N GLU A 102 -0.97 -6.30 -6.45
CA GLU A 102 -1.43 -5.18 -7.29
C GLU A 102 -0.29 -4.28 -7.78
N ASN A 103 0.89 -4.28 -7.13
CA ASN A 103 2.05 -3.55 -7.63
C ASN A 103 2.50 -4.06 -9.02
N LEU A 104 2.21 -5.34 -9.33
CA LEU A 104 2.49 -5.89 -10.66
C LEU A 104 1.68 -5.19 -11.76
N LEU A 105 0.47 -4.72 -11.46
CA LEU A 105 -0.35 -3.97 -12.43
C LEU A 105 0.15 -2.53 -12.60
N GLU A 106 0.77 -1.95 -11.60
CA GLU A 106 1.36 -0.62 -11.68
C GLU A 106 2.53 -0.59 -12.67
N PHE A 107 3.26 -1.70 -12.84
CA PHE A 107 4.28 -1.83 -13.89
C PHE A 107 3.74 -1.56 -15.31
N LEU A 108 2.46 -1.84 -15.55
CA LEU A 108 1.83 -1.55 -16.84
C LEU A 108 1.65 -0.04 -17.10
N HIS A 109 1.79 0.77 -16.05
CA HIS A 109 1.65 2.22 -16.08
C HIS A 109 2.98 2.96 -15.91
N GLU A 110 4.07 2.21 -15.63
CA GLU A 110 5.42 2.78 -15.54
C GLU A 110 5.99 3.09 -16.92
N ASP A 111 6.83 4.12 -17.00
CA ASP A 111 7.54 4.41 -18.22
C ASP A 111 8.65 3.38 -18.50
N THR A 112 8.86 3.08 -19.79
CA THR A 112 9.81 2.05 -20.25
C THR A 112 11.25 2.33 -19.78
N LEU A 113 11.62 3.59 -19.61
CA LEU A 113 12.97 3.99 -19.20
C LEU A 113 13.20 3.68 -17.72
N THR A 114 12.21 3.92 -16.87
CA THR A 114 12.24 3.56 -15.45
C THR A 114 12.32 2.04 -15.27
N ILE A 115 11.53 1.27 -16.03
CA ILE A 115 11.61 -0.20 -16.02
C ILE A 115 13.02 -0.67 -16.46
N LEU A 116 13.59 -0.07 -17.50
CA LEU A 116 14.93 -0.43 -17.99
C LEU A 116 16.01 -0.11 -16.96
N LYS A 117 15.97 1.03 -16.30
CA LYS A 117 16.88 1.38 -15.20
C LYS A 117 16.76 0.42 -14.03
N MET A 118 15.55 0.11 -13.60
CA MET A 118 15.31 -0.89 -12.56
C MET A 118 15.88 -2.26 -12.93
N SER A 119 15.83 -2.65 -14.21
CA SER A 119 16.35 -3.94 -14.67
C SER A 119 17.88 -4.09 -14.53
N THR A 120 18.62 -3.00 -14.41
CA THR A 120 20.08 -3.04 -14.22
C THR A 120 20.48 -3.21 -12.76
N GLU A 121 19.64 -2.85 -11.81
CA GLU A 121 19.94 -2.93 -10.36
C GLU A 121 19.45 -4.23 -9.72
N TYR A 122 18.38 -4.79 -10.26
CA TYR A 122 17.90 -6.10 -9.82
C TYR A 122 18.54 -7.23 -10.64
N PRO A 123 18.62 -8.45 -10.09
CA PRO A 123 19.20 -9.59 -10.80
C PRO A 123 18.30 -10.10 -11.94
N ILE A 124 17.68 -9.19 -12.72
CA ILE A 124 16.74 -9.53 -13.79
C ILE A 124 17.47 -10.26 -14.91
N PHE A 125 18.65 -9.77 -15.33
CA PHE A 125 19.42 -10.43 -16.39
C PHE A 125 19.94 -11.82 -15.97
N SER A 126 20.44 -11.96 -14.75
CA SER A 126 20.85 -13.27 -14.23
C SER A 126 19.65 -14.23 -14.05
N SER A 127 18.52 -13.73 -13.60
CA SER A 127 17.30 -14.49 -13.47
C SER A 127 16.72 -14.89 -14.83
N PHE A 128 16.79 -14.02 -15.84
CA PHE A 128 16.41 -14.35 -17.20
C PHE A 128 17.35 -15.41 -17.80
N SER A 129 18.66 -15.29 -17.58
CA SER A 129 19.63 -16.30 -18.00
C SER A 129 19.35 -17.65 -17.33
N LEU A 130 19.07 -17.66 -16.03
CA LEU A 130 18.65 -18.85 -15.27
C LEU A 130 17.37 -19.47 -15.85
N PHE A 131 16.39 -18.65 -16.16
CA PHE A 131 15.15 -19.06 -16.82
C PHE A 131 15.42 -19.79 -18.15
N VAL A 132 16.26 -19.21 -19.02
CA VAL A 132 16.59 -19.80 -20.31
C VAL A 132 17.33 -21.13 -20.13
N ILE A 133 18.34 -21.18 -19.26
CA ILE A 133 19.12 -22.38 -18.98
C ILE A 133 18.21 -23.50 -18.45
N LEU A 134 17.38 -23.21 -17.45
CA LEU A 134 16.44 -24.19 -16.88
C LEU A 134 15.39 -24.65 -17.90
N SER A 135 14.88 -23.74 -18.71
CA SER A 135 13.91 -24.08 -19.76
C SER A 135 14.49 -25.05 -20.78
N VAL A 136 15.73 -24.81 -21.24
CA VAL A 136 16.43 -25.71 -22.17
C VAL A 136 16.72 -27.05 -21.52
N LEU A 137 17.29 -27.05 -20.31
CA LEU A 137 17.66 -28.26 -19.59
C LEU A 137 16.43 -29.16 -19.32
N ILE A 138 15.34 -28.60 -18.79
CA ILE A 138 14.14 -29.36 -18.44
C ILE A 138 13.43 -29.82 -19.72
N SER A 139 13.42 -29.01 -20.79
CA SER A 139 12.90 -29.43 -22.09
C SER A 139 13.72 -30.58 -22.69
N PHE A 140 15.04 -30.55 -22.52
CA PHE A 140 15.93 -31.64 -22.94
C PHE A 140 15.67 -32.94 -22.13
N ILE A 141 15.51 -32.81 -20.81
CA ILE A 141 15.16 -33.95 -19.94
C ILE A 141 13.80 -34.52 -20.37
N TYR A 142 12.79 -33.65 -20.60
CA TYR A 142 11.48 -34.10 -21.08
C TYR A 142 11.60 -34.85 -22.41
N PHE A 143 12.36 -34.34 -23.38
CA PHE A 143 12.60 -34.98 -24.66
C PHE A 143 13.26 -36.38 -24.50
N LYS A 144 14.27 -36.47 -23.64
CA LYS A 144 14.93 -37.77 -23.33
C LYS A 144 13.99 -38.77 -22.70
N LEU A 145 13.20 -38.33 -21.70
CA LEU A 145 12.21 -39.19 -21.04
C LEU A 145 11.10 -39.63 -21.99
N GLN A 146 10.62 -38.72 -22.85
CA GLN A 146 9.63 -39.06 -23.85
C GLN A 146 10.13 -40.15 -24.81
N ASN A 147 11.35 -40.03 -25.33
CA ASN A 147 11.94 -41.01 -26.23
C ASN A 147 12.25 -42.36 -25.55
N ALA A 148 12.54 -42.34 -24.22
CA ALA A 148 12.76 -43.53 -23.46
C ALA A 148 11.46 -44.29 -23.13
N LEU A 149 10.39 -43.55 -22.80
CA LEU A 149 9.11 -44.13 -22.35
C LEU A 149 8.16 -44.49 -23.50
N PHE A 150 8.17 -43.72 -24.58
CA PHE A 150 7.25 -43.87 -25.72
C PHE A 150 7.99 -44.45 -26.93
N LYS A 151 8.18 -45.80 -26.93
CA LYS A 151 8.63 -46.52 -28.13
C LYS A 151 7.47 -46.57 -29.16
N PRO A 152 7.73 -46.38 -30.46
CA PRO A 152 6.68 -46.25 -31.49
C PRO A 152 5.77 -47.47 -31.66
N ASN A 153 6.10 -48.62 -31.10
CA ASN A 153 5.34 -49.89 -31.26
C ASN A 153 4.16 -50.08 -30.30
N VAL A 154 3.87 -49.15 -29.37
CA VAL A 154 2.78 -49.27 -28.38
C VAL A 154 1.41 -48.86 -28.96
N TYR A 155 1.37 -48.25 -30.12
CA TYR A 155 0.13 -47.63 -30.66
C TYR A 155 -0.83 -48.63 -31.35
N GLN A 156 -0.49 -49.93 -31.45
CA GLN A 156 -1.29 -50.82 -32.30
C GLN A 156 -2.33 -51.71 -31.58
N THR A 157 -2.52 -51.63 -30.27
CA THR A 157 -3.31 -52.64 -29.54
C THR A 157 -4.47 -52.15 -28.66
N THR A 158 -4.83 -50.89 -28.64
CA THR A 158 -5.94 -50.42 -27.78
C THR A 158 -7.27 -50.39 -28.53
N LYS A 159 -8.28 -51.11 -28.00
CA LYS A 159 -9.67 -51.02 -28.50
C LYS A 159 -10.17 -49.60 -28.32
N PRO A 160 -10.72 -48.91 -29.34
CA PRO A 160 -11.11 -47.49 -29.29
C PRO A 160 -12.06 -47.18 -28.12
N LEU A 161 -12.98 -48.07 -27.80
CA LEU A 161 -13.88 -47.92 -26.65
C LEU A 161 -13.15 -47.88 -25.30
N LYS A 162 -12.15 -48.78 -25.08
CA LYS A 162 -11.37 -48.82 -23.84
C LYS A 162 -10.55 -47.55 -23.68
N THR A 163 -9.96 -47.01 -24.75
CA THR A 163 -9.20 -45.77 -24.76
C THR A 163 -10.12 -44.58 -24.45
N PHE A 164 -11.31 -44.54 -25.02
CA PHE A 164 -12.31 -43.51 -24.75
C PHE A 164 -12.76 -43.51 -23.27
N ILE A 165 -13.06 -44.69 -22.71
CA ILE A 165 -13.45 -44.85 -21.28
C ILE A 165 -12.33 -44.38 -20.35
N LEU A 166 -11.09 -44.82 -20.57
CA LEU A 166 -9.93 -44.40 -19.78
C LEU A 166 -9.72 -42.90 -19.86
N PHE A 167 -9.90 -42.31 -21.05
CA PHE A 167 -9.84 -40.90 -21.29
C PHE A 167 -10.93 -40.12 -20.53
N ALA A 168 -12.17 -40.59 -20.61
CA ALA A 168 -13.31 -39.95 -19.91
C ALA A 168 -13.12 -40.01 -18.38
N LEU A 169 -12.69 -41.14 -17.85
CA LEU A 169 -12.36 -41.29 -16.43
C LEU A 169 -11.22 -40.40 -15.99
N PHE A 170 -10.15 -40.29 -16.79
CA PHE A 170 -9.03 -39.40 -16.49
C PHE A 170 -9.48 -37.94 -16.54
N SER A 171 -10.27 -37.55 -17.52
CA SER A 171 -10.82 -36.17 -17.60
C SER A 171 -11.70 -35.82 -16.40
N LEU A 172 -12.54 -36.77 -15.98
CA LEU A 172 -13.36 -36.62 -14.77
C LEU A 172 -12.50 -36.42 -13.52
N THR A 173 -11.46 -37.25 -13.34
CA THR A 173 -10.54 -37.07 -12.21
C THR A 173 -9.83 -35.74 -12.23
N GLN A 174 -9.42 -35.25 -13.40
CA GLN A 174 -8.81 -33.92 -13.52
C GLN A 174 -9.78 -32.80 -13.17
N MET A 175 -11.07 -32.89 -13.52
CA MET A 175 -12.08 -31.90 -13.14
C MET A 175 -12.25 -31.84 -11.61
N PHE A 176 -12.21 -32.98 -10.90
CA PHE A 176 -12.20 -32.99 -9.44
C PHE A 176 -10.95 -32.30 -8.88
N TYR A 177 -9.80 -32.57 -9.44
CA TYR A 177 -8.55 -31.94 -8.98
C TYR A 177 -8.47 -30.46 -9.28
N ILE A 178 -9.10 -29.93 -10.32
CA ILE A 178 -9.16 -28.48 -10.58
C ILE A 178 -9.82 -27.74 -9.39
N ASN A 179 -10.90 -28.29 -8.85
CA ASN A 179 -11.56 -27.75 -7.67
C ASN A 179 -10.78 -28.03 -6.37
N ALA A 180 -9.76 -28.88 -6.43
CA ALA A 180 -8.99 -29.35 -5.26
C ALA A 180 -9.87 -29.93 -4.14
N GLN A 181 -11.00 -30.51 -4.48
CA GLN A 181 -11.98 -31.10 -3.58
C GLN A 181 -12.34 -32.51 -4.06
N LEU A 182 -12.49 -33.45 -3.12
CA LEU A 182 -12.97 -34.81 -3.38
C LEU A 182 -14.50 -34.90 -3.41
N SER A 183 -15.21 -33.78 -3.20
CA SER A 183 -16.66 -33.73 -3.22
C SER A 183 -17.17 -32.54 -4.05
N PHE A 184 -18.35 -32.68 -4.66
CA PHE A 184 -19.04 -31.60 -5.37
C PHE A 184 -19.61 -30.51 -4.43
N VAL A 185 -19.71 -30.81 -3.15
CA VAL A 185 -20.25 -29.92 -2.10
C VAL A 185 -19.19 -29.81 -1.00
N GLY A 186 -18.56 -28.65 -0.87
CA GLY A 186 -17.56 -28.42 0.17
C GLY A 186 -17.03 -26.97 0.15
N ALA A 187 -16.32 -26.63 1.23
CA ALA A 187 -15.67 -25.32 1.34
C ALA A 187 -14.67 -25.08 0.21
N SER A 188 -14.47 -23.85 -0.20
CA SER A 188 -13.44 -23.50 -1.17
C SER A 188 -12.05 -23.94 -0.66
N LEU A 189 -11.11 -24.19 -1.56
CA LEU A 189 -9.75 -24.57 -1.19
C LEU A 189 -9.14 -23.58 -0.18
N ASP A 190 -9.41 -22.29 -0.37
CA ASP A 190 -8.90 -21.22 0.49
C ASP A 190 -9.44 -21.31 1.93
N LEU A 191 -10.69 -21.80 2.12
CA LEU A 191 -11.26 -22.04 3.45
C LEU A 191 -10.82 -23.35 4.08
N SER A 192 -10.35 -24.30 3.29
CA SER A 192 -9.93 -25.64 3.75
C SER A 192 -8.43 -25.76 4.05
N ILE A 193 -7.66 -24.72 3.75
CA ILE A 193 -6.21 -24.68 4.00
C ILE A 193 -5.94 -23.81 5.22
N GLU A 194 -5.39 -24.43 6.26
CA GLU A 194 -4.84 -23.70 7.39
C GLU A 194 -3.58 -22.96 6.95
N PRO A 195 -3.52 -21.61 7.08
CA PRO A 195 -2.35 -20.85 6.67
C PRO A 195 -1.13 -21.18 7.54
N ALA A 196 0.05 -21.07 6.96
CA ALA A 196 1.30 -21.15 7.72
C ALA A 196 1.37 -19.99 8.71
N LYS A 197 2.01 -20.19 9.86
CA LYS A 197 2.19 -19.14 10.88
C LYS A 197 3.29 -18.16 10.50
N ASP A 198 4.32 -18.65 9.81
CA ASP A 198 5.40 -17.81 9.30
C ASP A 198 4.88 -16.95 8.12
N PRO A 199 5.03 -15.61 8.16
CA PRO A 199 4.50 -14.70 7.15
C PRO A 199 5.04 -14.95 5.73
N PHE A 200 6.33 -15.33 5.62
CA PHE A 200 6.93 -15.66 4.33
C PHE A 200 6.33 -16.94 3.75
N LEU A 201 6.24 -18.00 4.57
CA LEU A 201 5.66 -19.27 4.16
C LEU A 201 4.17 -19.11 3.79
N MET A 202 3.43 -18.30 4.54
CA MET A 202 2.03 -17.96 4.22
C MET A 202 1.90 -17.33 2.86
N LYS A 203 2.74 -16.33 2.53
CA LYS A 203 2.72 -15.60 1.26
C LYS A 203 3.04 -16.50 0.06
N ILE A 204 4.03 -17.41 0.18
CA ILE A 204 4.46 -18.25 -0.94
C ILE A 204 3.64 -19.51 -1.15
N THR A 205 2.80 -19.89 -0.17
CA THR A 205 1.98 -21.13 -0.22
C THR A 205 1.07 -21.16 -1.46
N PRO A 206 0.33 -20.10 -1.85
CA PRO A 206 -0.56 -20.14 -3.01
C PRO A 206 0.18 -20.31 -4.35
N GLY A 207 1.44 -19.87 -4.45
CA GLY A 207 2.24 -19.93 -5.67
C GLY A 207 1.91 -18.84 -6.71
N ALA A 208 2.79 -18.68 -7.70
CA ALA A 208 2.72 -17.59 -8.69
C ALA A 208 1.40 -17.55 -9.48
N PHE A 209 0.90 -18.71 -9.93
CA PHE A 209 -0.33 -18.78 -10.73
C PHE A 209 -1.58 -18.39 -9.92
N ARG A 210 -1.69 -18.84 -8.66
CA ARG A 210 -2.82 -18.47 -7.81
C ARG A 210 -2.80 -16.99 -7.49
N ASN A 211 -1.64 -16.44 -7.19
CA ASN A 211 -1.49 -15.01 -6.90
C ASN A 211 -1.85 -14.17 -8.14
N LEU A 212 -1.37 -14.55 -9.33
CA LEU A 212 -1.73 -13.87 -10.58
C LEU A 212 -3.25 -13.99 -10.88
N TYR A 213 -3.85 -15.14 -10.65
CA TYR A 213 -5.30 -15.31 -10.79
C TYR A 213 -6.08 -14.39 -9.84
N LEU A 214 -5.67 -14.34 -8.57
CA LEU A 214 -6.31 -13.46 -7.58
C LEU A 214 -6.14 -11.98 -7.97
N LEU A 215 -4.95 -11.61 -8.41
CA LEU A 215 -4.67 -10.27 -8.91
C LEU A 215 -5.60 -9.88 -10.07
N VAL A 216 -5.70 -10.71 -11.11
CA VAL A 216 -6.57 -10.45 -12.27
C VAL A 216 -8.04 -10.43 -11.86
N ARG A 217 -8.46 -11.32 -10.96
CA ARG A 217 -9.84 -11.35 -10.44
C ARG A 217 -10.16 -10.06 -9.68
N ASN A 218 -9.30 -9.67 -8.76
CA ASN A 218 -9.48 -8.46 -7.94
C ASN A 218 -9.47 -7.21 -8.84
N TYR A 219 -8.56 -7.15 -9.82
CA TYR A 219 -8.52 -6.07 -10.80
C TYR A 219 -9.83 -5.96 -11.58
N ARG A 220 -10.37 -7.08 -12.07
CA ARG A 220 -11.67 -7.08 -12.76
C ARG A 220 -12.82 -6.66 -11.85
N GLN A 221 -12.82 -7.10 -10.61
CA GLN A 221 -13.84 -6.70 -9.63
C GLN A 221 -13.76 -5.20 -9.33
N SER A 222 -12.57 -4.66 -9.12
CA SER A 222 -12.36 -3.24 -8.84
C SER A 222 -12.73 -2.32 -10.02
N HIS A 223 -12.63 -2.80 -11.27
CA HIS A 223 -13.04 -2.04 -12.46
C HIS A 223 -14.54 -2.12 -12.79
N ASN A 224 -15.26 -3.05 -12.19
CA ASN A 224 -16.68 -3.25 -12.39
C ASN A 224 -17.52 -2.84 -11.17
N LEU A 225 -16.98 -1.99 -10.29
CA LEU A 225 -17.70 -1.52 -9.12
C LEU A 225 -18.97 -0.76 -9.51
N LYS A 226 -20.02 -0.97 -8.72
CA LYS A 226 -21.29 -0.28 -8.79
C LYS A 226 -21.59 0.35 -7.44
N PHE A 227 -22.45 1.34 -7.41
CA PHE A 227 -22.89 1.95 -6.17
C PHE A 227 -23.47 0.92 -5.19
N SER A 228 -24.20 -0.08 -5.70
CA SER A 228 -24.77 -1.19 -4.92
C SER A 228 -23.73 -2.09 -4.21
N ASP A 229 -22.45 -1.98 -4.55
CA ASP A 229 -21.37 -2.72 -3.86
C ASP A 229 -20.99 -2.05 -2.53
N PHE A 230 -21.35 -0.76 -2.37
CA PHE A 230 -21.08 0.03 -1.16
C PHE A 230 -22.33 0.23 -0.30
N ALA A 231 -23.51 0.41 -0.92
CA ALA A 231 -24.75 0.66 -0.23
C ALA A 231 -25.94 0.02 -0.96
N LYS A 232 -26.96 -0.41 -0.19
CA LYS A 232 -28.22 -0.92 -0.72
C LYS A 232 -29.25 0.19 -0.93
N GLU A 233 -29.11 1.27 -0.16
CA GLU A 233 -29.96 2.45 -0.18
C GLU A 233 -29.68 3.30 -1.42
N THR A 234 -30.55 4.24 -1.74
CA THR A 234 -30.31 5.23 -2.78
C THR A 234 -29.20 6.22 -2.38
N PRO A 235 -28.49 6.86 -3.32
CA PRO A 235 -27.46 7.85 -2.99
C PRO A 235 -27.94 8.96 -2.07
N LEU A 236 -29.19 9.39 -2.23
CA LEU A 236 -29.81 10.41 -1.39
C LEU A 236 -30.06 9.91 0.04
N GLU A 237 -30.50 8.67 0.19
CA GLU A 237 -30.70 8.05 1.51
C GLU A 237 -29.36 7.84 2.24
N VAL A 238 -28.32 7.39 1.51
CA VAL A 238 -26.97 7.27 2.09
C VAL A 238 -26.48 8.63 2.57
N ALA A 239 -26.69 9.70 1.80
CA ALA A 239 -26.32 11.05 2.21
C ALA A 239 -27.12 11.51 3.44
N LYS A 240 -28.44 11.29 3.47
CA LYS A 240 -29.28 11.60 4.64
C LYS A 240 -28.76 10.91 5.90
N ASN A 241 -28.46 9.64 5.82
CA ASN A 241 -27.96 8.84 6.95
C ASN A 241 -26.56 9.30 7.38
N TYR A 242 -25.67 9.54 6.42
CA TYR A 242 -24.29 9.99 6.70
C TYR A 242 -24.24 11.36 7.39
N PHE A 243 -25.03 12.33 6.89
CA PHE A 243 -25.09 13.68 7.44
C PHE A 243 -26.12 13.85 8.57
N ASN A 244 -26.86 12.79 8.95
CA ASN A 244 -27.94 12.80 9.96
C ASN A 244 -29.00 13.89 9.70
N LEU A 245 -29.49 13.96 8.45
CA LEU A 245 -30.47 14.97 8.02
C LEU A 245 -31.90 14.50 8.29
N LYS A 246 -32.74 15.39 8.89
CA LYS A 246 -34.13 15.06 9.26
C LYS A 246 -35.11 15.36 8.12
N GLU A 247 -34.81 16.23 7.19
CA GLU A 247 -35.66 16.64 6.09
C GLU A 247 -35.03 16.31 4.74
N ASN A 248 -35.79 16.48 3.64
CA ASN A 248 -35.21 16.31 2.29
C ASN A 248 -34.18 17.41 2.04
N PRO A 249 -32.90 17.05 1.99
CA PRO A 249 -31.83 18.01 1.77
C PRO A 249 -31.86 18.49 0.33
N GLN A 250 -31.10 19.55 0.06
CA GLN A 250 -30.71 19.90 -1.30
C GLN A 250 -30.00 18.70 -1.95
N ASN A 251 -30.40 18.35 -3.17
CA ASN A 251 -29.91 17.15 -3.87
C ASN A 251 -28.51 17.36 -4.46
N ASN A 252 -27.67 18.16 -3.81
CA ASN A 252 -26.31 18.44 -4.26
C ASN A 252 -25.30 18.11 -3.17
N LEU A 253 -24.47 17.12 -3.44
CA LEU A 253 -23.48 16.61 -2.47
C LEU A 253 -22.42 17.67 -2.10
N TYR A 254 -22.06 18.58 -3.02
CA TYR A 254 -21.12 19.66 -2.68
C TYR A 254 -21.70 20.64 -1.67
N GLU A 255 -23.00 20.89 -1.73
CA GLU A 255 -23.67 21.76 -0.75
C GLU A 255 -23.70 21.11 0.63
N LEU A 256 -23.96 19.79 0.69
CA LEU A 256 -23.91 19.03 1.94
C LEU A 256 -22.52 18.94 2.56
N LEU A 257 -21.46 18.96 1.72
CA LEU A 257 -20.05 18.94 2.12
C LEU A 257 -19.50 20.33 2.41
N THR A 258 -20.24 21.40 2.14
CA THR A 258 -19.77 22.78 2.35
C THR A 258 -19.65 23.08 3.84
N GLN A 259 -18.47 23.55 4.20
CA GLN A 259 -18.11 23.99 5.55
C GLN A 259 -17.66 25.44 5.49
N THR A 260 -17.54 26.07 6.65
CA THR A 260 -17.15 27.47 6.76
C THR A 260 -15.98 27.58 7.73
N SER A 261 -14.92 28.28 7.34
CA SER A 261 -13.80 28.56 8.23
C SER A 261 -14.26 29.38 9.45
N ARG A 262 -13.81 28.98 10.62
CA ARG A 262 -14.04 29.66 11.91
C ARG A 262 -12.81 30.38 12.40
N ASN A 263 -11.82 30.57 11.53
CA ASN A 263 -10.56 31.19 11.89
C ASN A 263 -10.73 32.69 12.14
N ASN A 264 -10.77 33.07 13.39
CA ASN A 264 -10.80 34.47 13.83
C ASN A 264 -9.39 35.00 14.17
N SER A 265 -8.34 34.33 13.74
CA SER A 265 -6.97 34.78 13.98
C SER A 265 -6.56 35.88 12.98
N ASN A 266 -5.99 36.94 13.50
CA ASN A 266 -5.36 38.00 12.69
C ASN A 266 -3.98 37.56 12.14
N GLN A 267 -3.59 36.31 12.33
CA GLN A 267 -2.33 35.77 11.91
C GLN A 267 -2.36 35.41 10.42
N THR A 268 -1.46 36.01 9.65
CA THR A 268 -1.32 35.69 8.22
C THR A 268 -0.23 34.62 8.04
N ILE A 269 -0.59 33.44 7.58
CA ILE A 269 0.35 32.42 7.10
C ILE A 269 0.65 32.74 5.63
N GLN A 270 1.92 32.99 5.33
CA GLN A 270 2.35 33.35 3.99
C GLN A 270 2.82 32.14 3.19
N HIS A 271 3.50 31.19 3.86
CA HIS A 271 4.02 29.99 3.22
C HIS A 271 3.48 28.75 3.90
N VAL A 272 2.90 27.83 3.13
CA VAL A 272 2.44 26.54 3.60
C VAL A 272 3.31 25.45 2.96
N PHE A 273 3.97 24.63 3.77
CA PHE A 273 4.73 23.46 3.33
C PHE A 273 4.00 22.21 3.79
N TYR A 274 3.29 21.57 2.89
CA TYR A 274 2.60 20.32 3.12
C TYR A 274 3.49 19.17 2.64
N ILE A 275 4.15 18.50 3.57
CA ILE A 275 5.16 17.49 3.31
C ILE A 275 4.54 16.11 3.52
N VAL A 276 4.36 15.38 2.42
CA VAL A 276 3.94 13.98 2.38
C VAL A 276 5.21 13.15 2.31
N SER A 277 5.54 12.51 3.42
CA SER A 277 6.80 11.78 3.59
C SER A 277 6.64 10.32 3.17
N GLU A 278 7.42 9.87 2.19
CA GLU A 278 7.45 8.49 1.71
C GLU A 278 7.63 7.51 2.87
N SER A 279 6.64 6.64 3.06
CA SER A 279 6.65 5.54 4.04
C SER A 279 6.91 5.97 5.51
N LEU A 280 6.63 7.22 5.88
CA LEU A 280 6.79 7.67 7.27
C LEU A 280 5.65 7.13 8.13
N SER A 281 5.95 6.18 9.01
CA SER A 281 4.98 5.44 9.83
C SER A 281 5.06 5.81 11.31
N SER A 282 3.96 5.62 12.05
CA SER A 282 3.95 5.86 13.48
C SER A 282 4.91 4.97 14.27
N TRP A 283 5.19 3.76 13.78
CA TRP A 283 6.15 2.87 14.42
C TRP A 283 7.59 3.43 14.46
N HIS A 284 7.96 4.37 13.55
CA HIS A 284 9.26 5.06 13.61
C HIS A 284 9.45 5.85 14.92
N PHE A 285 8.35 6.21 15.56
CA PHE A 285 8.30 6.97 16.81
C PHE A 285 8.14 6.08 18.05
N ASP A 286 8.20 4.76 17.90
CA ASP A 286 8.12 3.82 19.03
C ASP A 286 9.34 4.04 19.96
N PRO A 287 9.11 4.20 21.29
CA PRO A 287 10.16 4.43 22.27
C PRO A 287 11.32 3.42 22.24
N LYS A 288 11.09 2.20 21.74
CA LYS A 288 12.17 1.20 21.60
C LYS A 288 13.32 1.67 20.69
N PHE A 289 13.06 2.59 19.76
CA PHE A 289 14.07 3.16 18.86
C PHE A 289 14.76 4.41 19.43
N ASP A 290 14.38 4.88 20.63
CA ASP A 290 15.02 6.05 21.27
C ASP A 290 16.50 5.80 21.53
N ALA A 291 16.89 4.55 21.84
CA ALA A 291 18.28 4.15 22.04
C ALA A 291 19.19 4.49 20.84
N ILE A 292 18.66 4.46 19.62
CA ILE A 292 19.39 4.84 18.40
C ILE A 292 19.03 6.26 17.92
N GLY A 293 18.03 6.90 18.50
CA GLY A 293 17.58 8.24 18.14
C GLY A 293 16.95 8.31 16.77
N LEU A 294 16.19 7.27 16.37
CA LEU A 294 15.68 7.04 15.00
C LEU A 294 14.95 8.25 14.43
N THR A 295 14.03 8.84 15.20
CA THR A 295 13.24 10.05 14.83
C THR A 295 13.38 11.17 15.86
N SER A 296 14.53 11.24 16.54
CA SER A 296 14.73 12.17 17.65
C SER A 296 14.54 13.64 17.26
N ALA A 297 14.89 14.04 16.03
CA ALA A 297 14.74 15.42 15.60
C ALA A 297 13.27 15.81 15.35
N LEU A 298 12.46 14.94 14.75
CA LEU A 298 11.01 15.14 14.59
C LEU A 298 10.29 15.09 15.96
N GLN A 299 10.71 14.18 16.87
CA GLN A 299 10.17 14.14 18.23
C GLN A 299 10.45 15.45 18.99
N ASP A 300 11.66 15.99 18.87
CA ASP A 300 12.02 17.27 19.49
C ASP A 300 11.29 18.45 18.83
N LEU A 301 11.04 18.40 17.53
CA LEU A 301 10.19 19.38 16.84
C LEU A 301 8.75 19.33 17.39
N ALA A 302 8.19 18.13 17.55
CA ALA A 302 6.83 17.93 18.03
C ALA A 302 6.60 18.36 19.50
N LYS A 303 7.67 18.45 20.29
CA LYS A 303 7.63 18.93 21.69
C LYS A 303 7.66 20.46 21.81
N LYS A 304 7.90 21.20 20.71
CA LYS A 304 7.94 22.68 20.77
C LYS A 304 6.54 23.23 21.06
N GLU A 305 6.51 24.38 21.74
CA GLU A 305 5.27 25.09 22.09
C GLU A 305 4.36 25.37 20.87
N HIS A 306 4.95 25.61 19.71
CA HIS A 306 4.26 25.91 18.47
C HIS A 306 4.06 24.69 17.56
N ALA A 307 4.12 23.50 18.12
CA ALA A 307 3.92 22.25 17.41
C ALA A 307 2.77 21.42 17.99
N HIS A 308 2.16 20.62 17.16
CA HIS A 308 1.14 19.65 17.54
C HIS A 308 1.41 18.32 16.83
N MET A 309 1.37 17.23 17.57
CA MET A 309 1.41 15.87 17.05
C MET A 309 0.20 15.11 17.56
N LEU A 310 -0.48 14.38 16.67
CA LEU A 310 -1.64 13.57 17.02
C LEU A 310 -1.19 12.19 17.55
N SER A 311 -1.89 11.70 18.56
CA SER A 311 -1.63 10.37 19.13
C SER A 311 -2.22 9.23 18.26
N ALA A 312 -3.29 9.51 17.51
CA ALA A 312 -3.95 8.56 16.64
C ALA A 312 -4.29 9.21 15.30
N PHE A 313 -3.47 8.95 14.29
CA PHE A 313 -3.69 9.43 12.93
C PHE A 313 -3.62 8.27 11.94
N ILE A 314 -4.66 8.11 11.13
CA ILE A 314 -4.85 6.94 10.28
C ILE A 314 -4.61 7.28 8.80
N GLU A 315 -3.92 6.38 8.09
CA GLU A 315 -3.78 6.47 6.64
C GLU A 315 -5.14 6.37 5.94
N SER A 316 -5.32 7.08 4.84
CA SER A 316 -6.58 7.03 4.04
C SER A 316 -6.47 6.18 2.78
N ALA A 317 -5.28 5.74 2.42
CA ALA A 317 -5.04 4.88 1.27
C ALA A 317 -3.72 4.08 1.43
N PRO A 318 -3.59 2.90 0.79
CA PRO A 318 -2.52 1.95 1.09
C PRO A 318 -1.21 2.19 0.34
N ARG A 319 -1.12 3.18 -0.56
CA ARG A 319 0.02 3.41 -1.48
C ARG A 319 0.18 4.88 -1.80
N THR A 320 1.39 5.27 -2.19
CA THR A 320 1.76 6.64 -2.48
C THR A 320 0.82 7.34 -3.46
N VAL A 321 0.60 6.78 -4.66
CA VAL A 321 -0.27 7.42 -5.67
C VAL A 321 -1.71 7.56 -5.18
N LYS A 322 -2.24 6.54 -4.49
CA LYS A 322 -3.60 6.54 -3.96
C LYS A 322 -3.75 7.49 -2.76
N SER A 323 -2.72 7.57 -1.94
CA SER A 323 -2.64 8.53 -0.85
C SER A 323 -2.58 9.98 -1.37
N LEU A 324 -1.80 10.23 -2.43
CA LEU A 324 -1.77 11.52 -3.11
C LEU A 324 -3.13 11.87 -3.72
N ASP A 325 -3.84 10.89 -4.32
CA ASP A 325 -5.20 11.09 -4.83
C ASP A 325 -6.12 11.65 -3.73
N VAL A 326 -6.13 11.02 -2.55
CA VAL A 326 -6.94 11.47 -1.40
C VAL A 326 -6.46 12.84 -0.89
N GLN A 327 -5.16 13.02 -0.68
CA GLN A 327 -4.61 14.22 -0.07
C GLN A 327 -4.68 15.45 -0.99
N ILE A 328 -4.64 15.26 -2.31
CA ILE A 328 -4.78 16.34 -3.30
C ILE A 328 -6.23 16.70 -3.54
N THR A 329 -7.10 15.70 -3.75
CA THR A 329 -8.50 15.94 -4.14
C THR A 329 -9.45 16.11 -2.97
N GLY A 330 -9.11 15.57 -1.79
CA GLY A 330 -10.03 15.42 -0.66
C GLY A 330 -11.12 14.36 -0.86
N LEU A 331 -11.02 13.56 -1.95
CA LEU A 331 -11.97 12.49 -2.25
C LEU A 331 -11.58 11.22 -1.46
N PRO A 332 -12.49 10.65 -0.67
CA PRO A 332 -12.21 9.41 0.05
C PRO A 332 -11.84 8.25 -0.88
N TYR A 333 -10.87 7.43 -0.46
CA TYR A 333 -10.44 6.25 -1.20
C TYR A 333 -11.55 5.19 -1.25
N ILE A 334 -11.82 4.66 -2.43
CA ILE A 334 -12.93 3.73 -2.66
C ILE A 334 -12.48 2.30 -3.01
N ASN A 335 -11.36 2.16 -3.71
CA ASN A 335 -10.88 0.86 -4.18
C ASN A 335 -9.42 0.94 -4.69
N ASP A 336 -8.92 -0.20 -5.20
CA ASP A 336 -7.55 -0.35 -5.67
C ASP A 336 -7.16 0.42 -6.95
N ASN A 337 -8.11 1.10 -7.59
CA ASN A 337 -7.79 1.96 -8.74
C ASN A 337 -7.37 3.35 -8.27
N ASN A 338 -6.26 3.86 -8.79
CA ASN A 338 -5.98 5.28 -8.66
C ASN A 338 -6.95 6.09 -9.54
N LEU A 339 -7.21 7.34 -9.16
CA LEU A 339 -8.21 8.19 -9.84
C LEU A 339 -7.87 8.39 -11.30
N VAL A 340 -6.60 8.51 -11.66
CA VAL A 340 -6.13 8.76 -13.02
C VAL A 340 -6.37 7.58 -13.97
N ASN A 341 -6.46 6.38 -13.42
CA ASN A 341 -6.69 5.14 -14.15
C ASN A 341 -8.10 4.56 -13.93
N SER A 342 -8.99 5.33 -13.28
CA SER A 342 -10.38 4.92 -13.00
C SER A 342 -11.28 4.78 -14.24
N GLY A 343 -10.79 5.15 -15.42
CA GLY A 343 -11.58 5.15 -16.66
C GLY A 343 -12.50 6.37 -16.81
N VAL A 344 -12.54 7.25 -15.81
CA VAL A 344 -13.32 8.50 -15.83
C VAL A 344 -12.44 9.66 -16.28
N ILE A 345 -12.99 10.60 -17.06
CA ILE A 345 -12.36 11.88 -17.30
C ILE A 345 -12.45 12.69 -16.00
N LEU A 346 -11.37 12.69 -15.22
CA LEU A 346 -11.36 13.34 -13.92
C LEU A 346 -11.75 14.81 -14.03
N PRO A 347 -12.72 15.29 -13.24
CA PRO A 347 -13.01 16.72 -13.14
C PRO A 347 -11.95 17.44 -12.31
N SER A 348 -11.98 18.76 -12.32
CA SER A 348 -11.34 19.59 -11.29
C SER A 348 -12.28 19.60 -10.08
N PHE A 349 -11.85 19.03 -8.96
CA PHE A 349 -12.70 18.92 -7.77
C PHE A 349 -12.68 20.25 -6.99
N PRO A 350 -13.83 20.80 -6.58
CA PRO A 350 -13.87 22.02 -5.76
C PRO A 350 -13.24 21.84 -4.38
N MET A 351 -13.21 20.59 -3.87
CA MET A 351 -12.60 20.22 -2.60
C MET A 351 -11.08 19.99 -2.71
N ALA A 352 -10.49 19.99 -3.91
CA ALA A 352 -9.05 19.81 -4.06
C ALA A 352 -8.30 20.98 -3.39
N ILE A 353 -7.30 20.63 -2.56
CA ILE A 353 -6.56 21.61 -1.77
C ILE A 353 -5.92 22.69 -2.65
N GLY A 354 -5.41 22.35 -3.84
CA GLY A 354 -4.86 23.32 -4.77
C GLY A 354 -5.91 24.28 -5.31
N ASN A 355 -7.15 23.85 -5.55
CA ASN A 355 -8.23 24.73 -5.97
C ASN A 355 -8.64 25.70 -4.86
N ILE A 356 -8.77 25.22 -3.62
CA ILE A 356 -9.14 26.03 -2.47
C ILE A 356 -8.05 27.07 -2.17
N THR A 357 -6.78 26.65 -2.09
CA THR A 357 -5.67 27.58 -1.79
C THR A 357 -5.46 28.63 -2.88
N LYS A 358 -5.75 28.28 -4.14
CA LYS A 358 -5.76 29.25 -5.24
C LYS A 358 -6.77 30.37 -5.01
N THR A 359 -7.99 30.07 -4.54
CA THR A 359 -9.01 31.11 -4.25
C THR A 359 -8.62 31.99 -3.07
N LEU A 360 -7.74 31.51 -2.19
CA LEU A 360 -7.14 32.27 -1.08
C LEU A 360 -5.89 33.08 -1.50
N GLY A 361 -5.56 33.08 -2.80
CA GLY A 361 -4.46 33.88 -3.37
C GLY A 361 -3.09 33.25 -3.22
N TYR A 362 -3.00 31.92 -2.94
CA TYR A 362 -1.72 31.21 -2.92
C TYR A 362 -1.27 30.81 -4.32
N LYS A 363 0.03 30.90 -4.58
CA LYS A 363 0.69 30.22 -5.70
C LYS A 363 0.97 28.77 -5.31
N ASN A 364 0.35 27.85 -6.01
CA ASN A 364 0.42 26.44 -5.69
C ASN A 364 1.57 25.76 -6.43
N ASN A 365 2.51 25.23 -5.68
CA ASN A 365 3.66 24.49 -6.16
C ASN A 365 3.54 23.02 -5.76
N PHE A 366 3.94 22.12 -6.67
CA PHE A 366 4.07 20.70 -6.38
C PHE A 366 5.52 20.27 -6.62
N TYR A 367 6.13 19.64 -5.63
CA TYR A 367 7.51 19.18 -5.65
C TYR A 367 7.58 17.67 -5.45
N TYR A 368 8.33 16.98 -6.32
CA TYR A 368 8.55 15.55 -6.22
C TYR A 368 9.92 15.18 -6.76
N GLY A 369 10.69 14.38 -6.01
CA GLY A 369 12.03 13.91 -6.43
C GLY A 369 12.00 12.98 -7.64
N GLY A 370 10.88 12.36 -7.97
CA GLY A 370 10.70 11.43 -9.07
C GLY A 370 10.22 12.05 -10.38
N SER A 371 9.77 11.19 -11.30
CA SER A 371 9.30 11.59 -12.64
C SER A 371 7.87 12.12 -12.60
N GLY A 372 7.61 13.25 -13.26
CA GLY A 372 6.26 13.81 -13.42
C GLY A 372 5.36 13.04 -14.39
N ILE A 373 5.92 12.09 -15.16
CA ILE A 373 5.17 11.19 -16.04
C ILE A 373 4.53 10.06 -15.22
N TRP A 374 5.19 9.68 -14.12
CA TRP A 374 4.71 8.62 -13.24
C TRP A 374 3.24 8.85 -12.86
N ASN A 375 2.41 7.85 -13.11
CA ASN A 375 0.96 7.91 -12.88
C ASN A 375 0.29 9.21 -13.38
N LYS A 376 0.76 9.78 -14.50
CA LYS A 376 0.26 11.03 -15.11
C LYS A 376 0.21 12.21 -14.11
N LEU A 377 1.11 12.22 -13.13
CA LEU A 377 1.11 13.14 -11.99
C LEU A 377 1.11 14.61 -12.44
N THR A 378 1.85 14.94 -13.52
CA THR A 378 1.86 16.29 -14.10
C THR A 378 0.48 16.77 -14.52
N SER A 379 -0.29 15.97 -15.25
CA SER A 379 -1.62 16.35 -15.72
C SER A 379 -2.65 16.35 -14.59
N PHE A 380 -2.52 15.41 -13.67
CA PHE A 380 -3.39 15.28 -12.52
C PHE A 380 -3.27 16.51 -11.58
N THR A 381 -2.06 16.84 -11.14
CA THR A 381 -1.83 17.96 -10.22
C THR A 381 -2.21 19.30 -10.83
N LYS A 382 -1.89 19.53 -12.13
CA LYS A 382 -2.35 20.73 -12.86
C LYS A 382 -3.87 20.87 -12.80
N LYS A 383 -4.59 19.78 -13.04
CA LYS A 383 -6.06 19.79 -13.04
C LYS A 383 -6.65 20.07 -11.66
N GLN A 384 -5.92 19.75 -10.60
CA GLN A 384 -6.33 19.98 -9.21
C GLN A 384 -5.77 21.30 -8.61
N GLY A 385 -5.38 22.25 -9.47
CA GLY A 385 -5.07 23.62 -9.07
C GLY A 385 -3.60 23.92 -8.76
N PHE A 386 -2.67 23.02 -9.07
CA PHE A 386 -1.23 23.29 -8.98
C PHE A 386 -0.72 23.91 -10.30
N HIS A 387 0.05 24.99 -10.20
CA HIS A 387 0.51 25.75 -11.37
C HIS A 387 1.98 25.47 -11.68
N ALA A 388 2.84 25.44 -10.66
CA ALA A 388 4.26 25.19 -10.80
C ALA A 388 4.59 23.78 -10.31
N LEU A 389 5.19 22.99 -11.18
CA LEU A 389 5.48 21.57 -10.94
C LEU A 389 6.97 21.33 -11.11
N TYR A 390 7.59 20.78 -10.09
CA TYR A 390 9.03 20.54 -10.02
C TYR A 390 9.31 19.05 -9.79
N PHE A 391 10.00 18.42 -10.73
CA PHE A 391 10.29 17.01 -10.77
C PHE A 391 11.81 16.77 -10.86
N ASN A 392 12.20 15.51 -10.93
CA ASN A 392 13.60 15.08 -10.96
C ASN A 392 14.49 15.85 -11.93
N ASN A 393 14.00 16.19 -13.13
CA ASN A 393 14.78 16.94 -14.12
C ASN A 393 15.21 18.33 -13.61
N HIS A 394 14.34 19.05 -12.90
CA HIS A 394 14.63 20.34 -12.28
C HIS A 394 15.69 20.21 -11.16
N LEU A 395 15.53 19.14 -10.36
CA LEU A 395 16.43 18.85 -9.23
C LEU A 395 17.80 18.41 -9.68
N LEU A 396 17.89 17.61 -10.74
CA LEU A 396 19.18 17.19 -11.33
C LEU A 396 19.95 18.38 -11.91
N GLU A 397 19.27 19.28 -12.62
CA GLU A 397 19.93 20.49 -13.14
C GLU A 397 20.40 21.39 -11.99
N PHE A 398 19.59 21.55 -10.94
CA PHE A 398 19.97 22.29 -9.73
C PHE A 398 21.18 21.68 -9.01
N ALA A 399 21.28 20.35 -8.97
CA ALA A 399 22.35 19.64 -8.28
C ALA A 399 23.66 19.54 -9.07
N LYS A 400 23.63 19.82 -10.39
CA LYS A 400 24.72 19.55 -11.34
C LYS A 400 26.09 20.05 -10.91
N ASN A 401 26.15 21.27 -10.36
CA ASN A 401 27.38 21.92 -9.97
C ASN A 401 27.53 22.09 -8.44
N LYS A 402 26.74 21.34 -7.65
CA LYS A 402 26.77 21.42 -6.20
C LYS A 402 27.46 20.18 -5.59
N PRO A 403 28.17 20.33 -4.47
CA PRO A 403 28.96 19.26 -3.88
C PRO A 403 28.13 18.28 -3.03
N TYR A 404 27.09 17.70 -3.63
CA TYR A 404 26.30 16.68 -2.95
C TYR A 404 27.04 15.34 -2.91
N PRO A 405 26.96 14.60 -1.77
CA PRO A 405 27.47 13.23 -1.69
C PRO A 405 26.79 12.34 -2.74
N LYS A 406 27.59 11.51 -3.41
CA LYS A 406 27.10 10.57 -4.43
C LYS A 406 26.69 9.23 -3.80
N PRO A 407 25.69 8.52 -4.34
CA PRO A 407 24.80 8.93 -5.43
C PRO A 407 23.84 10.07 -5.01
N ILE A 408 23.38 10.88 -5.96
CA ILE A 408 22.39 11.96 -5.71
C ILE A 408 20.96 11.56 -6.03
N GLU A 409 20.79 10.41 -6.64
CA GLU A 409 19.50 9.85 -7.03
C GLU A 409 19.49 8.33 -6.83
N SER A 410 18.30 7.78 -6.67
CA SER A 410 17.98 6.36 -6.81
C SER A 410 17.29 6.12 -8.16
N ASN A 411 16.89 4.90 -8.44
CA ASN A 411 16.05 4.61 -9.62
C ASN A 411 14.71 5.32 -9.62
N TRP A 412 14.22 5.68 -8.45
CA TRP A 412 12.94 6.36 -8.28
C TRP A 412 13.05 7.88 -8.47
N GLY A 413 14.24 8.44 -8.28
CA GLY A 413 14.52 9.87 -8.46
C GLY A 413 15.54 10.43 -7.50
N VAL A 414 15.58 11.76 -7.44
CA VAL A 414 16.57 12.57 -6.70
C VAL A 414 16.30 12.53 -5.20
N HIS A 415 17.38 12.46 -4.39
CA HIS A 415 17.27 12.36 -2.93
C HIS A 415 16.67 13.61 -2.27
N ASP A 416 15.98 13.41 -1.15
CA ASP A 416 15.16 14.44 -0.48
C ASP A 416 15.97 15.62 0.07
N ASN A 417 17.24 15.44 0.41
CA ASN A 417 18.09 16.58 0.80
C ASN A 417 18.22 17.61 -0.32
N ILE A 418 18.32 17.16 -1.57
CA ILE A 418 18.39 18.03 -2.75
C ILE A 418 17.03 18.66 -3.04
N LEU A 419 15.95 17.88 -2.88
CA LEU A 419 14.58 18.38 -3.00
C LEU A 419 14.32 19.54 -2.02
N PHE A 420 14.69 19.37 -0.76
CA PHE A 420 14.51 20.40 0.26
C PHE A 420 15.39 21.65 0.03
N ASP A 421 16.66 21.48 -0.39
CA ASP A 421 17.51 22.60 -0.74
C ASP A 421 16.98 23.35 -1.97
N TYR A 422 16.44 22.63 -2.98
CA TYR A 422 15.77 23.25 -4.12
C TYR A 422 14.58 24.12 -3.69
N ILE A 423 13.73 23.61 -2.81
CA ILE A 423 12.57 24.34 -2.29
C ILE A 423 13.02 25.61 -1.56
N LEU A 424 14.05 25.52 -0.70
CA LEU A 424 14.60 26.66 0.03
C LEU A 424 15.11 27.75 -0.89
N GLU A 425 15.82 27.39 -1.98
CA GLU A 425 16.38 28.38 -2.89
C GLU A 425 15.36 29.00 -3.85
N ASN A 426 14.34 28.22 -4.25
CA ASN A 426 13.39 28.65 -5.29
C ASN A 426 12.05 29.18 -4.76
N THR A 427 11.80 29.13 -3.45
CA THR A 427 10.61 29.75 -2.87
C THR A 427 10.83 31.25 -2.74
N ASN A 428 9.94 32.06 -3.38
CA ASN A 428 9.98 33.52 -3.28
C ASN A 428 9.40 33.97 -1.94
N PRO A 429 10.20 34.65 -1.08
CA PRO A 429 9.74 35.09 0.25
C PRO A 429 8.63 36.16 0.21
N ASN A 430 8.43 36.86 -0.92
CA ASN A 430 7.45 37.92 -1.06
C ASN A 430 6.11 37.44 -1.60
N GLU A 431 5.96 36.15 -1.91
CA GLU A 431 4.73 35.59 -2.48
C GLU A 431 4.04 34.67 -1.47
N LYS A 432 2.70 34.68 -1.48
CA LYS A 432 1.95 33.65 -0.79
C LYS A 432 2.10 32.31 -1.53
N THR A 433 2.66 31.28 -0.90
CA THR A 433 2.88 29.99 -1.53
C THR A 433 2.27 28.82 -0.75
N PHE A 434 1.60 27.94 -1.45
CA PHE A 434 1.23 26.61 -0.98
C PHE A 434 2.11 25.58 -1.71
N SER A 435 2.98 24.94 -0.97
CA SER A 435 3.96 23.97 -1.49
C SER A 435 3.63 22.57 -0.99
N MET A 436 3.08 21.72 -1.86
CA MET A 436 2.93 20.31 -1.57
C MET A 436 4.19 19.58 -2.00
N VAL A 437 4.78 18.82 -1.08
CA VAL A 437 6.07 18.16 -1.25
C VAL A 437 5.91 16.68 -1.03
N MET A 438 6.16 15.87 -2.05
CA MET A 438 6.25 14.42 -1.94
C MET A 438 7.71 14.00 -1.87
N THR A 439 8.11 13.34 -0.79
CA THR A 439 9.47 12.81 -0.63
C THR A 439 9.61 11.42 -1.22
N LEU A 440 10.82 10.89 -1.29
CA LEU A 440 11.11 9.69 -2.07
C LEU A 440 12.12 8.75 -1.42
N SER A 441 13.08 9.28 -0.64
CA SER A 441 14.31 8.54 -0.29
C SER A 441 14.10 7.32 0.62
N ASN A 442 12.93 7.20 1.25
CA ASN A 442 12.57 6.01 2.03
C ASN A 442 11.97 4.87 1.18
N HIS A 443 11.73 5.10 -0.11
CA HIS A 443 11.31 4.04 -1.02
C HIS A 443 12.42 2.96 -1.17
N ALA A 444 12.04 1.69 -1.29
CA ALA A 444 12.97 0.63 -1.65
C ALA A 444 13.46 0.92 -3.10
N ILE A 445 14.64 0.81 -3.37
CA ILE A 445 15.96 0.52 -2.94
C ILE A 445 16.61 1.77 -2.31
N LYS A 446 17.02 1.65 -1.08
CA LYS A 446 17.58 2.76 -0.32
C LYS A 446 19.08 2.83 -0.60
N ASN A 447 19.56 3.89 -1.28
CA ASN A 447 20.95 4.04 -1.73
C ASN A 447 21.60 5.38 -1.36
N VAL A 448 21.03 6.13 -0.43
CA VAL A 448 21.69 7.33 0.10
C VAL A 448 23.04 6.95 0.73
N ASN A 449 24.08 7.74 0.47
CA ASN A 449 25.38 7.55 1.09
C ASN A 449 25.35 7.96 2.59
N LEU A 450 24.76 7.10 3.42
CA LEU A 450 24.52 7.35 4.85
C LEU A 450 25.81 7.70 5.60
N LYS A 451 26.94 7.09 5.21
CA LYS A 451 28.25 7.37 5.82
C LYS A 451 28.70 8.81 5.58
N ALA A 452 28.47 9.33 4.37
CA ALA A 452 28.84 10.72 4.03
C ALA A 452 27.97 11.74 4.81
N PHE A 453 26.80 11.35 5.28
CA PHE A 453 25.93 12.17 6.13
C PHE A 453 26.14 11.93 7.64
N GLY A 454 27.12 11.13 8.03
CA GLY A 454 27.45 10.88 9.44
C GLY A 454 26.41 10.06 10.19
N VAL A 455 25.63 9.23 9.50
CA VAL A 455 24.68 8.31 10.14
C VAL A 455 25.44 7.27 10.96
N PRO A 456 25.08 7.02 12.23
CA PRO A 456 25.79 6.10 13.11
C PRO A 456 25.44 4.63 12.82
N LEU A 457 25.77 4.15 11.63
CA LEU A 457 25.38 2.81 11.15
C LEU A 457 25.85 1.67 12.05
N GLU A 458 27.04 1.78 12.66
CA GLU A 458 27.57 0.76 13.58
C GLU A 458 26.68 0.64 14.83
N LYS A 459 26.24 1.77 15.38
CA LYS A 459 25.33 1.79 16.53
C LYS A 459 23.98 1.19 16.17
N ILE A 460 23.45 1.51 14.99
CA ILE A 460 22.19 0.98 14.49
C ILE A 460 22.31 -0.53 14.23
N GLN A 461 23.41 -0.99 13.65
CA GLN A 461 23.69 -2.41 13.41
C GLN A 461 23.73 -3.19 14.74
N GLN A 462 24.47 -2.69 15.76
CA GLN A 462 24.51 -3.29 17.08
C GLN A 462 23.14 -3.36 17.76
N PHE A 463 22.30 -2.36 17.55
CA PHE A 463 20.92 -2.35 18.06
C PHE A 463 20.09 -3.47 17.39
N VAL A 464 20.16 -3.60 16.06
CA VAL A 464 19.46 -4.67 15.33
C VAL A 464 19.92 -6.06 15.76
N GLU A 465 21.23 -6.26 15.94
CA GLU A 465 21.81 -7.54 16.34
C GLU A 465 21.44 -7.94 17.78
N LYS A 466 21.29 -6.97 18.69
CA LYS A 466 20.90 -7.21 20.09
C LYS A 466 19.38 -7.41 20.26
N THR A 467 18.58 -6.95 19.30
CA THR A 467 17.13 -7.10 19.36
C THR A 467 16.74 -8.53 19.02
N PRO A 468 15.81 -9.15 19.76
CA PRO A 468 15.33 -10.50 19.44
C PRO A 468 14.83 -10.61 18.00
N LYS A 469 15.24 -11.66 17.29
CA LYS A 469 14.81 -11.89 15.89
C LYS A 469 13.29 -11.98 15.72
N SER A 470 12.57 -12.34 16.78
CA SER A 470 11.10 -12.36 16.82
C SER A 470 10.43 -11.00 16.63
N GLU A 471 11.17 -9.90 16.85
CA GLU A 471 10.67 -8.55 16.63
C GLU A 471 10.70 -8.10 15.17
N ASN A 472 11.38 -8.84 14.34
CA ASN A 472 11.35 -8.65 12.89
C ASN A 472 11.72 -7.21 12.43
N LEU A 473 12.76 -6.64 13.03
CA LEU A 473 13.20 -5.29 12.70
C LEU A 473 13.70 -5.19 11.24
N PRO A 474 13.54 -4.02 10.60
CA PRO A 474 14.26 -3.69 9.39
C PRO A 474 15.78 -3.77 9.59
N ASP A 475 16.52 -3.94 8.50
CA ASP A 475 17.99 -3.94 8.55
C ASP A 475 18.56 -2.57 8.93
N ALA A 476 19.83 -2.54 9.30
CA ALA A 476 20.50 -1.32 9.72
C ALA A 476 20.56 -0.24 8.62
N ASN A 477 20.62 -0.63 7.36
CA ASN A 477 20.59 0.31 6.24
C ASN A 477 19.21 0.99 6.15
N SER A 478 18.13 0.23 6.26
CA SER A 478 16.75 0.76 6.27
C SER A 478 16.50 1.70 7.44
N LEU A 479 16.88 1.31 8.67
CA LEU A 479 16.80 2.19 9.83
C LEU A 479 17.70 3.42 9.70
N GLY A 480 18.88 3.26 9.09
CA GLY A 480 19.80 4.36 8.81
C GLY A 480 19.21 5.41 7.86
N HIS A 481 18.40 5.00 6.86
CA HIS A 481 17.71 5.93 5.97
C HIS A 481 16.60 6.71 6.69
N ILE A 482 15.85 6.07 7.59
CA ILE A 482 14.86 6.75 8.43
C ILE A 482 15.55 7.77 9.35
N TYR A 483 16.67 7.38 10.00
CA TYR A 483 17.49 8.29 10.80
C TYR A 483 18.00 9.50 10.00
N TRP A 484 18.53 9.26 8.79
CA TRP A 484 18.99 10.31 7.89
C TRP A 484 17.85 11.24 7.49
N TYR A 485 16.69 10.71 7.12
CA TYR A 485 15.53 11.48 6.73
C TYR A 485 15.04 12.39 7.86
N ASP A 486 14.99 11.89 9.09
CA ASP A 486 14.66 12.67 10.31
C ASP A 486 15.52 13.94 10.43
N LYS A 487 16.82 13.81 10.22
CA LYS A 487 17.75 14.96 10.30
C LYS A 487 17.58 15.92 9.11
N VAL A 488 17.36 15.39 7.91
CA VAL A 488 17.23 16.18 6.69
C VAL A 488 15.96 17.02 6.73
N ILE A 489 14.80 16.42 7.04
CA ILE A 489 13.53 17.15 7.08
C ILE A 489 13.52 18.23 8.18
N VAL A 490 14.04 17.95 9.36
CA VAL A 490 14.09 18.95 10.45
C VAL A 490 15.10 20.06 10.16
N SER A 491 16.22 19.75 9.50
CA SER A 491 17.15 20.77 9.00
C SER A 491 16.47 21.71 7.99
N PHE A 492 15.68 21.16 7.06
CA PHE A 492 14.88 21.97 6.12
C PHE A 492 13.90 22.87 6.87
N ILE A 493 13.09 22.31 7.79
CA ILE A 493 12.09 23.07 8.55
C ILE A 493 12.76 24.21 9.32
N LYS A 494 13.92 23.97 9.95
CA LYS A 494 14.67 24.98 10.70
C LYS A 494 15.15 26.12 9.81
N LYS A 495 15.75 25.79 8.63
CA LYS A 495 16.20 26.80 7.66
C LYS A 495 15.02 27.57 7.04
N ALA A 496 13.94 26.84 6.68
CA ALA A 496 12.74 27.43 6.10
C ALA A 496 12.03 28.37 7.10
N SER A 497 11.94 27.99 8.37
CA SER A 497 11.37 28.84 9.44
C SER A 497 12.14 30.15 9.63
N GLN A 498 13.45 30.13 9.45
CA GLN A 498 14.28 31.35 9.50
C GLN A 498 14.10 32.22 8.26
N LYS A 499 14.04 31.60 7.07
CA LYS A 499 13.89 32.33 5.80
C LYS A 499 12.44 32.83 5.58
N PHE A 500 11.46 32.07 6.07
CA PHE A 500 10.02 32.30 5.92
C PHE A 500 9.33 32.28 7.28
N PRO A 501 9.42 33.34 8.09
CA PRO A 501 8.94 33.30 9.48
C PRO A 501 7.42 33.08 9.61
N ASN A 502 6.63 33.48 8.60
CA ASN A 502 5.17 33.27 8.57
C ASN A 502 4.81 31.97 7.84
N SER A 503 5.47 30.88 8.19
CA SER A 503 5.26 29.58 7.55
C SER A 503 4.49 28.59 8.44
N LEU A 504 3.78 27.67 7.79
CA LEU A 504 3.10 26.53 8.37
C LEU A 504 3.67 25.26 7.73
N PHE A 505 4.10 24.32 8.56
CA PHE A 505 4.59 23.00 8.14
C PHE A 505 3.59 21.94 8.58
N ILE A 506 3.20 21.11 7.64
CA ILE A 506 2.38 19.91 7.85
C ILE A 506 3.21 18.72 7.40
N ILE A 507 3.50 17.80 8.28
CA ILE A 507 4.31 16.61 8.01
C ILE A 507 3.46 15.39 8.30
N THR A 508 3.30 14.51 7.33
CA THR A 508 2.63 13.22 7.49
C THR A 508 3.30 12.15 6.62
N GLY A 509 3.08 10.88 6.93
CA GLY A 509 3.40 9.81 6.01
C GLY A 509 2.36 9.68 4.91
N ASP A 510 2.71 9.15 3.76
CA ASP A 510 1.75 8.79 2.72
C ASP A 510 0.97 7.53 3.08
N HIS A 511 1.64 6.51 3.55
CA HIS A 511 1.08 5.24 4.01
C HIS A 511 2.07 4.54 4.97
N PHE A 512 1.66 3.40 5.52
CA PHE A 512 2.49 2.52 6.34
C PHE A 512 3.75 2.05 5.60
N ASP A 513 4.90 2.08 6.30
CA ASP A 513 6.15 1.50 5.79
C ASP A 513 6.09 -0.03 5.79
N ARG A 514 5.87 -0.60 4.62
CA ARG A 514 5.75 -2.04 4.40
C ARG A 514 7.07 -2.80 4.52
N SER A 515 8.20 -2.10 4.65
CA SER A 515 9.51 -2.74 4.88
C SER A 515 9.64 -3.32 6.30
N TYR A 516 8.75 -2.91 7.22
CA TYR A 516 8.68 -3.45 8.57
C TYR A 516 7.57 -4.49 8.69
N GLU A 517 7.93 -5.76 8.58
CA GLU A 517 7.04 -6.87 8.88
C GLU A 517 6.90 -7.04 10.39
N TYR A 518 5.93 -6.37 10.99
CA TYR A 518 5.65 -6.49 12.40
C TYR A 518 5.11 -7.90 12.71
N ALA A 519 5.76 -8.61 13.63
CA ALA A 519 5.49 -10.03 13.90
C ALA A 519 4.06 -10.34 14.38
N LYS A 520 3.27 -9.36 14.80
CA LYS A 520 1.95 -9.54 15.42
C LYS A 520 0.77 -8.89 14.67
N ASN A 521 0.92 -8.45 13.42
CA ASN A 521 -0.14 -7.76 12.66
C ASN A 521 -0.91 -6.73 13.51
N ASP A 522 -0.18 -5.87 14.20
CA ASP A 522 -0.78 -4.87 15.06
C ASP A 522 -1.48 -3.78 14.23
N LEU A 523 -2.80 -3.68 14.38
CA LEU A 523 -3.65 -2.80 13.58
C LEU A 523 -3.20 -1.32 13.69
N TYR A 524 -2.76 -0.87 14.86
CA TYR A 524 -2.21 0.47 15.02
C TYR A 524 -0.96 0.65 14.16
N THR A 525 -0.02 -0.27 14.25
CA THR A 525 1.25 -0.21 13.51
C THR A 525 1.06 -0.16 12.01
N ILE A 526 0.15 -0.99 11.46
CA ILE A 526 -0.05 -1.12 10.00
C ILE A 526 -1.02 -0.09 9.39
N LYS A 527 -1.71 0.72 10.21
CA LYS A 527 -2.69 1.71 9.73
C LYS A 527 -2.36 3.13 10.17
N SER A 528 -1.44 3.32 11.12
CA SER A 528 -1.13 4.63 11.68
C SER A 528 0.09 5.26 11.01
N VAL A 529 -0.06 6.52 10.63
CA VAL A 529 1.00 7.42 10.18
C VAL A 529 1.05 8.64 11.10
N PRO A 530 2.18 9.33 11.25
CA PRO A 530 2.24 10.55 12.07
C PRO A 530 1.56 11.71 11.35
N LEU A 531 1.00 12.64 12.14
CA LEU A 531 0.71 14.00 11.69
C LEU A 531 1.37 14.98 12.66
N ILE A 532 2.28 15.79 12.15
CA ILE A 532 2.94 16.87 12.88
C ILE A 532 2.60 18.20 12.20
N LEU A 533 2.07 19.14 12.99
CA LEU A 533 1.81 20.51 12.57
C LEU A 533 2.76 21.42 13.33
N TYR A 534 3.48 22.28 12.62
CA TYR A 534 4.40 23.23 13.23
C TYR A 534 4.37 24.59 12.51
N SER A 535 4.35 25.65 13.27
CA SER A 535 4.58 27.00 12.75
C SER A 535 5.32 27.84 13.79
N PRO A 536 6.34 28.60 13.43
CA PRO A 536 7.04 29.47 14.37
C PRO A 536 6.12 30.48 15.10
N THR A 537 4.98 30.77 14.49
CA THR A 537 4.03 31.79 14.93
C THR A 537 2.67 31.22 15.35
N LEU A 538 2.46 29.91 15.26
CA LEU A 538 1.19 29.27 15.65
C LEU A 538 0.98 29.41 17.17
N LYS A 539 -0.16 29.99 17.55
CA LYS A 539 -0.56 30.03 18.95
C LYS A 539 -1.07 28.65 19.38
N PRO A 540 -0.80 28.23 20.62
CA PRO A 540 -1.35 27.00 21.15
C PRO A 540 -2.86 26.94 20.98
N LYS A 541 -3.35 25.90 20.34
CA LYS A 541 -4.78 25.64 20.11
C LYS A 541 -5.11 24.22 20.56
N LYS A 542 -6.35 24.01 21.01
CA LYS A 542 -6.82 22.66 21.28
C LYS A 542 -6.98 21.92 19.97
N ILE A 543 -6.31 20.77 19.85
CA ILE A 543 -6.36 19.91 18.67
C ILE A 543 -7.07 18.59 18.99
N SER A 544 -7.76 18.01 18.00
CA SER A 544 -8.26 16.62 18.09
C SER A 544 -7.09 15.66 18.32
N GLN A 545 -7.32 14.61 19.08
CA GLN A 545 -6.33 13.56 19.28
C GLN A 545 -6.40 12.46 18.22
N VAL A 546 -7.40 12.50 17.37
CA VAL A 546 -7.64 11.53 16.30
C VAL A 546 -7.94 12.27 14.98
N GLY A 547 -7.47 11.70 13.86
CA GLY A 547 -7.70 12.24 12.52
C GLY A 547 -7.24 11.29 11.42
N SER A 548 -7.47 11.70 10.19
CA SER A 548 -7.03 10.99 8.97
C SER A 548 -6.52 11.97 7.92
N HIS A 549 -5.96 11.47 6.82
CA HIS A 549 -5.52 12.32 5.71
C HIS A 549 -6.63 13.23 5.17
N LEU A 550 -7.91 12.81 5.23
CA LEU A 550 -9.04 13.64 4.82
C LEU A 550 -9.16 14.94 5.63
N ASP A 551 -8.68 14.94 6.87
CA ASP A 551 -8.79 16.06 7.81
C ASP A 551 -7.66 17.10 7.65
N ILE A 552 -6.63 16.80 6.86
CA ILE A 552 -5.48 17.70 6.67
C ILE A 552 -5.89 18.96 5.89
N ALA A 553 -6.53 18.79 4.73
CA ALA A 553 -6.94 19.91 3.89
C ALA A 553 -7.87 20.90 4.65
N PRO A 554 -8.98 20.47 5.28
CA PRO A 554 -9.81 21.38 6.07
C PRO A 554 -9.07 21.99 7.27
N THR A 555 -8.09 21.30 7.86
CA THR A 555 -7.26 21.83 8.95
C THR A 555 -6.34 22.97 8.44
N ILE A 556 -5.73 22.78 7.26
CA ILE A 556 -4.94 23.85 6.62
C ILE A 556 -5.84 25.06 6.35
N ILE A 557 -7.00 24.85 5.73
CA ILE A 557 -7.94 25.93 5.41
C ILE A 557 -8.37 26.68 6.67
N GLU A 558 -8.69 25.97 7.76
CA GLU A 558 -9.03 26.57 9.04
C GLU A 558 -7.92 27.46 9.62
N LEU A 559 -6.65 27.22 9.26
CA LEU A 559 -5.50 28.01 9.71
C LEU A 559 -5.17 29.21 8.81
N ILE A 560 -5.50 29.15 7.53
CA ILE A 560 -5.05 30.16 6.54
C ILE A 560 -6.17 31.01 5.93
N ALA A 561 -7.42 30.53 5.99
CA ALA A 561 -8.57 31.24 5.44
C ALA A 561 -9.16 32.24 6.46
N PRO A 562 -9.76 33.35 6.02
CA PRO A 562 -10.50 34.23 6.91
C PRO A 562 -11.77 33.54 7.45
N GLU A 563 -12.29 34.08 8.56
CA GLU A 563 -13.58 33.63 9.11
C GLU A 563 -14.71 33.81 8.07
N GLY A 564 -15.61 32.83 8.01
CA GLY A 564 -16.71 32.80 7.05
C GLY A 564 -16.35 32.32 5.65
N PHE A 565 -15.09 31.97 5.36
CA PHE A 565 -14.71 31.45 4.05
C PHE A 565 -15.32 30.05 3.82
N PRO A 566 -16.15 29.87 2.76
CA PRO A 566 -16.76 28.59 2.46
C PRO A 566 -15.78 27.67 1.72
N PHE A 567 -15.79 26.38 2.06
CA PHE A 567 -15.03 25.36 1.37
C PHE A 567 -15.74 24.01 1.41
N VAL A 568 -15.50 23.17 0.42
CA VAL A 568 -16.07 21.80 0.33
C VAL A 568 -15.06 20.80 0.91
N SER A 569 -15.50 19.91 1.79
CA SER A 569 -14.62 18.85 2.32
C SER A 569 -15.41 17.68 2.92
N PHE A 570 -14.95 16.45 2.67
CA PHE A 570 -15.37 15.27 3.41
C PHE A 570 -14.78 15.22 4.82
N GLY A 571 -13.54 15.66 4.98
CA GLY A 571 -12.86 15.74 6.27
C GLY A 571 -13.33 16.92 7.11
N LYS A 572 -12.86 16.99 8.36
CA LYS A 572 -13.16 18.03 9.35
C LYS A 572 -11.90 18.68 9.89
N PRO A 573 -11.91 19.99 10.18
CA PRO A 573 -10.76 20.63 10.81
C PRO A 573 -10.42 20.00 12.16
N LEU A 574 -9.14 19.74 12.39
CA LEU A 574 -8.63 19.14 13.64
C LEU A 574 -8.55 20.18 14.78
N PHE A 575 -8.47 21.48 14.48
CA PHE A 575 -8.43 22.52 15.48
C PHE A 575 -9.82 22.99 15.88
N SER A 576 -9.97 23.31 17.18
CA SER A 576 -11.08 24.07 17.70
C SER A 576 -10.64 25.51 17.96
N ASN A 577 -11.41 26.47 17.47
CA ASN A 577 -11.17 27.89 17.73
C ASN A 577 -11.72 28.36 19.10
N ASN A 578 -12.54 27.54 19.78
CA ASN A 578 -13.07 27.85 21.09
C ASN A 578 -12.42 27.00 22.17
N THR A 579 -11.83 27.64 23.16
CA THR A 579 -11.27 26.96 24.36
C THR A 579 -12.35 26.31 25.22
N THR A 580 -13.63 26.72 25.06
CA THR A 580 -14.78 26.25 25.82
C THR A 580 -15.62 25.17 25.15
N ASN A 581 -15.62 25.09 23.78
CA ASN A 581 -16.38 24.10 23.05
C ASN A 581 -15.45 22.95 22.57
N PRO A 582 -15.94 21.71 22.56
CA PRO A 582 -15.19 20.60 21.95
C PRO A 582 -14.94 20.90 20.46
N PRO A 583 -13.85 20.38 19.87
CA PRO A 583 -13.63 20.51 18.44
C PRO A 583 -14.86 20.00 17.68
N SER A 584 -15.20 20.63 16.56
CA SER A 584 -16.25 20.14 15.65
C SER A 584 -15.85 18.81 14.97
N HIS A 585 -14.62 18.37 15.17
CA HIS A 585 -14.13 17.10 14.71
C HIS A 585 -14.81 15.95 15.49
N PRO A 586 -15.30 14.92 14.82
CA PRO A 586 -15.85 13.74 15.49
C PRO A 586 -14.77 13.04 16.35
N ASN A 587 -15.21 12.27 17.34
CA ASN A 587 -14.32 11.50 18.21
C ASN A 587 -13.69 10.26 17.50
N TYR A 588 -13.88 10.16 16.20
CA TYR A 588 -13.33 9.10 15.37
C TYR A 588 -12.83 9.65 14.04
N ALA A 589 -11.94 8.92 13.39
CA ALA A 589 -11.47 9.18 12.03
C ALA A 589 -11.70 7.96 11.14
N LEU A 590 -12.00 8.22 9.88
CA LEU A 590 -12.23 7.22 8.85
C LEU A 590 -11.01 7.15 7.94
N GLY A 591 -10.43 5.98 7.82
CA GLY A 591 -9.22 5.75 7.03
C GLY A 591 -9.34 4.55 6.09
N TYR A 592 -8.21 4.08 5.61
CA TYR A 592 -8.17 2.92 4.72
C TYR A 592 -8.55 1.64 5.48
N GLU A 593 -9.75 1.11 5.18
CA GLU A 593 -10.29 -0.14 5.75
C GLU A 593 -10.31 -0.20 7.28
N ALA A 594 -10.14 0.92 7.95
CA ALA A 594 -10.13 0.97 9.39
C ALA A 594 -10.71 2.30 9.90
N ILE A 595 -11.12 2.29 11.15
CA ILE A 595 -11.43 3.50 11.90
C ILE A 595 -10.44 3.67 13.05
N ALA A 596 -10.21 4.91 13.44
CA ALA A 596 -9.46 5.25 14.63
C ALA A 596 -10.32 6.08 15.59
N THR A 597 -10.16 5.85 16.90
CA THR A 597 -10.62 6.73 17.97
C THR A 597 -9.41 7.14 18.82
N LYS A 598 -9.60 8.01 19.79
CA LYS A 598 -8.52 8.34 20.76
C LYS A 598 -8.09 7.14 21.63
N ASP A 599 -8.91 6.09 21.70
CA ASP A 599 -8.71 4.95 22.60
C ASP A 599 -8.35 3.65 21.85
N TYR A 600 -8.79 3.49 20.59
CA TYR A 600 -8.60 2.25 19.84
C TYR A 600 -8.64 2.45 18.32
N PHE A 601 -8.06 1.49 17.60
CA PHE A 601 -8.26 1.24 16.17
C PHE A 601 -9.19 0.03 15.98
N TYR A 602 -9.97 0.05 14.91
CA TYR A 602 -10.87 -1.07 14.57
C TYR A 602 -10.86 -1.36 13.07
N ASN A 603 -10.80 -2.64 12.75
CA ASN A 603 -11.05 -3.20 11.42
C ASN A 603 -11.92 -4.44 11.60
N PRO A 604 -12.95 -4.71 10.75
CA PRO A 604 -13.84 -5.86 10.92
C PRO A 604 -13.13 -7.22 10.95
N SER A 605 -12.06 -7.38 10.18
CA SER A 605 -11.30 -8.63 10.06
C SER A 605 -10.26 -8.81 11.17
N LEU A 606 -9.64 -7.71 11.64
CA LEU A 606 -8.55 -7.73 12.63
C LEU A 606 -9.06 -7.41 14.06
N GLY A 607 -10.30 -6.89 14.18
CA GLY A 607 -10.90 -6.56 15.47
C GLY A 607 -10.47 -5.21 16.04
N LEU A 608 -10.58 -5.07 17.37
CA LEU A 608 -10.19 -3.88 18.12
C LEU A 608 -8.72 -3.96 18.58
N ARG A 609 -8.00 -2.83 18.47
CA ARG A 609 -6.67 -2.64 19.02
C ARG A 609 -6.64 -1.37 19.88
N TYR A 610 -6.55 -1.52 21.20
CA TYR A 610 -6.50 -0.39 22.12
C TYR A 610 -5.10 0.24 22.15
N LEU A 611 -5.05 1.57 22.18
CA LEU A 611 -3.78 2.33 22.16
C LEU A 611 -2.97 2.16 23.45
N ASN A 612 -3.66 1.99 24.59
CA ASN A 612 -3.04 1.84 25.91
C ASN A 612 -2.76 0.38 26.32
N GLU A 613 -3.08 -0.59 25.47
CA GLU A 613 -2.71 -1.99 25.71
C GLU A 613 -1.35 -2.26 25.09
N SER A 614 -0.38 -2.69 25.90
CA SER A 614 0.84 -3.32 25.37
C SER A 614 0.45 -4.52 24.50
N PRO A 615 1.16 -4.82 23.41
CA PRO A 615 0.94 -6.03 22.61
C PRO A 615 0.95 -7.24 23.56
N LYS A 616 -0.15 -7.98 23.63
CA LYS A 616 -0.25 -9.14 24.53
C LYS A 616 0.80 -10.18 24.15
N GLU A 617 1.62 -10.56 25.14
CA GLU A 617 2.32 -11.83 25.08
C GLU A 617 1.31 -13.00 25.06
N PRO A 618 1.67 -14.15 24.48
CA PRO A 618 0.78 -15.32 24.48
C PRO A 618 0.37 -15.68 25.91
N GLU A 619 -0.93 -15.90 26.09
CA GLU A 619 -1.52 -16.24 27.37
C GLU A 619 -0.90 -17.51 27.94
N ASP A 620 0.01 -17.39 28.88
CA ASP A 620 0.28 -18.39 29.90
C ASP A 620 0.19 -17.72 31.28
N LYS A 621 -0.93 -17.97 31.92
CA LYS A 621 -1.23 -17.98 33.36
C LYS A 621 -2.59 -17.36 33.69
N GLN A 622 -3.57 -18.23 33.78
CA GLN A 622 -4.78 -18.00 34.56
C GLN A 622 -4.42 -17.99 36.05
N ASN A 623 -4.83 -16.93 36.76
CA ASN A 623 -5.65 -17.03 37.96
C ASN A 623 -5.84 -15.62 38.57
N ASP A 624 -7.09 -15.42 39.09
CA ASP A 624 -7.55 -14.31 39.91
C ASP A 624 -7.92 -13.00 39.19
N LYS A 625 -9.25 -12.86 38.81
CA LYS A 625 -9.96 -11.55 38.80
C LYS A 625 -11.35 -11.61 38.14
N LYS A 626 -12.28 -12.44 38.63
CA LYS A 626 -13.64 -12.61 38.02
C LYS A 626 -14.55 -11.36 38.00
N GLN A 627 -14.36 -10.35 38.82
CA GLN A 627 -15.22 -9.15 38.84
C GLN A 627 -14.74 -8.00 37.95
N ASN A 628 -13.42 -7.86 37.81
CA ASN A 628 -12.83 -6.88 36.87
C ASN A 628 -12.99 -7.34 35.41
N ASP A 629 -12.98 -8.64 35.15
CA ASP A 629 -13.12 -9.22 33.81
C ASP A 629 -14.50 -8.94 33.20
N LYS A 630 -15.58 -8.94 34.01
CA LYS A 630 -16.93 -8.67 33.51
C LYS A 630 -17.10 -7.23 33.03
N LYS A 631 -16.66 -6.24 33.83
CA LYS A 631 -16.69 -4.82 33.43
C LYS A 631 -15.82 -4.53 32.21
N GLN A 632 -14.69 -5.19 32.10
CA GLN A 632 -13.78 -5.04 30.97
C GLN A 632 -14.33 -5.69 29.70
N ASN A 633 -14.99 -6.85 29.82
CA ASN A 633 -15.67 -7.51 28.71
C ASN A 633 -16.90 -6.73 28.24
N ASP A 634 -17.73 -6.18 29.15
CA ASP A 634 -18.86 -5.33 28.81
C ASP A 634 -18.40 -4.07 28.08
N LYS A 635 -17.29 -3.44 28.52
CA LYS A 635 -16.68 -2.30 27.84
C LYS A 635 -16.22 -2.68 26.42
N LYS A 636 -15.47 -3.77 26.25
CA LYS A 636 -14.99 -4.26 24.94
C LYS A 636 -16.15 -4.54 23.98
N GLN A 637 -17.25 -5.09 24.48
CA GLN A 637 -18.44 -5.35 23.67
C GLN A 637 -19.13 -4.05 23.23
N ASN A 638 -19.24 -3.06 24.11
CA ASN A 638 -19.81 -1.75 23.79
C ASN A 638 -18.92 -1.01 22.78
N ASP A 639 -17.61 -0.97 22.98
CA ASP A 639 -16.65 -0.37 22.06
C ASP A 639 -16.72 -1.02 20.67
N LYS A 640 -16.89 -2.35 20.59
CA LYS A 640 -17.08 -3.06 19.32
C LYS A 640 -18.39 -2.69 18.60
N ILE A 641 -19.46 -2.50 19.33
CA ILE A 641 -20.75 -2.08 18.77
C ILE A 641 -20.62 -0.64 18.22
N GLU A 642 -20.00 0.26 18.99
CA GLU A 642 -19.75 1.63 18.55
C GLU A 642 -18.84 1.67 17.32
N ALA A 643 -17.73 0.93 17.35
CA ALA A 643 -16.80 0.81 16.24
C ALA A 643 -17.46 0.29 14.96
N SER A 644 -18.38 -0.68 15.08
CA SER A 644 -19.13 -1.19 13.93
C SER A 644 -20.04 -0.11 13.32
N LYS A 645 -20.63 0.78 14.12
CA LYS A 645 -21.41 1.92 13.61
C LYS A 645 -20.52 2.92 12.87
N PHE A 646 -19.33 3.23 13.40
CA PHE A 646 -18.38 4.09 12.71
C PHE A 646 -17.87 3.46 11.41
N TYR A 647 -17.73 2.14 11.38
CA TYR A 647 -17.36 1.45 10.16
C TYR A 647 -18.46 1.52 9.08
N GLN A 648 -19.73 1.50 9.48
CA GLN A 648 -20.84 1.77 8.55
C GLN A 648 -20.77 3.19 7.97
N GLN A 649 -20.33 4.18 8.75
CA GLN A 649 -20.08 5.53 8.23
C GLN A 649 -18.95 5.54 7.19
N LEU A 650 -17.93 4.71 7.36
CA LEU A 650 -16.87 4.55 6.36
C LEU A 650 -17.41 3.99 5.04
N GLU A 651 -18.28 2.99 5.08
CA GLU A 651 -18.91 2.43 3.87
C GLU A 651 -19.85 3.47 3.20
N SER A 652 -20.61 4.23 3.98
CA SER A 652 -21.40 5.36 3.45
C SER A 652 -20.51 6.43 2.79
N LEU A 653 -19.38 6.75 3.40
CA LEU A 653 -18.39 7.68 2.86
C LEU A 653 -17.84 7.19 1.50
N LYS A 654 -17.49 5.90 1.40
CA LYS A 654 -17.05 5.28 0.15
C LYS A 654 -18.14 5.31 -0.92
N ALA A 655 -19.39 5.03 -0.55
CA ALA A 655 -20.55 5.11 -1.45
C ALA A 655 -20.71 6.52 -2.04
N LEU A 656 -20.67 7.55 -1.20
CA LEU A 656 -20.77 8.95 -1.63
C LEU A 656 -19.59 9.37 -2.48
N SER A 657 -18.38 8.92 -2.14
CA SER A 657 -17.17 9.16 -2.94
C SER A 657 -17.28 8.52 -4.33
N TYR A 658 -17.72 7.26 -4.39
CA TYR A 658 -17.99 6.57 -5.65
C TYR A 658 -19.02 7.32 -6.49
N TYR A 659 -20.14 7.69 -5.88
CA TYR A 659 -21.21 8.40 -6.58
C TYR A 659 -20.71 9.72 -7.15
N LEU A 660 -19.99 10.50 -6.36
CA LEU A 660 -19.42 11.77 -6.79
C LEU A 660 -18.47 11.62 -7.98
N LEU A 661 -17.62 10.59 -7.94
CA LEU A 661 -16.63 10.33 -8.99
C LEU A 661 -17.27 9.91 -10.32
N TYR A 662 -18.28 9.04 -10.29
CA TYR A 662 -18.85 8.40 -11.49
C TYR A 662 -20.16 9.04 -11.97
N HIS A 663 -20.90 9.72 -11.11
CA HIS A 663 -22.22 10.27 -11.40
C HIS A 663 -22.33 11.80 -11.15
N GLY A 664 -21.31 12.39 -10.50
CA GLY A 664 -21.31 13.82 -10.16
C GLY A 664 -22.02 14.15 -8.86
N ALA A 665 -22.22 15.45 -8.59
CA ALA A 665 -22.68 15.91 -7.28
C ALA A 665 -24.21 15.87 -7.08
N ASN A 666 -24.99 15.74 -8.16
CA ASN A 666 -26.47 15.74 -8.08
C ASN A 666 -26.96 14.37 -7.64
N LEU A 667 -27.35 14.27 -6.36
CA LEU A 667 -27.93 13.06 -5.79
C LEU A 667 -29.31 12.79 -6.42
N LYS A 668 -29.51 11.57 -6.90
CA LYS A 668 -30.79 11.09 -7.46
C LYS A 668 -31.35 10.01 -6.53
N ASP A 669 -32.69 9.90 -6.54
CA ASP A 669 -33.39 8.83 -5.85
C ASP A 669 -33.14 7.45 -6.46
#